data_9c45c4ab16e78b41423a5b0a3792b68f
#
_entry.id   9c45c4ab16e78b41423a5b0a3792b68f
#
_cell.length_a   1.000
_cell.length_b   1.000
_cell.length_c   1.000
_cell.angle_alpha   90.00
_cell.angle_beta   90.00
_cell.angle_gamma   90.00
#
_symmetry.space_group_name_H-M   'P 1'
#
loop_
_entity.id
_entity.type
_entity.pdbx_description
1 polymer ?
#
loop_
_entity_poly.entity_id
_entity_poly.type
_entity_poly.pdbx_seq_one_letter_code
_entity_poly.pdbx_strand_id
1 'polypeptide(L)'
;MKLLLIRERKEKMKEIYQMTREEILQNQHVSEKGLTESRVQEIRQKIGENQLQATKKKSPVRIFAEQFQDLLVIILMIAAVVSMLSGNVESTVVIFVVIVMNAVLGTVQYLKAEKSLDSLKALSSPHAKVLRDGKKMKIFSKEIVPGDILLLEAGDMIAADGRILDNYSLQVNESSLTGESTNVDKSEDTIEEEVALADRINMVYSGTLVAQGRAVVLVTATGMKTEMGKIAELMNATQERKTPLQESLDDFGKKLAIVIMIISTIVFVLRICQKQPILDSLMFAVALAVAAIPEALSSIVTIVQAMGTRKMAEENAIIKELKAVESLGCVSVICSDKTGTLTQNKMTVTDIYINHTVVKPESLKLTEPLHRIFLYNAILNNDASVQMKKEIGDPTESCLLTMAQKAGLTKAGISEEVIREMIPRMEELAFDSERKLMSTKYRLHGITMILTKGAVDVLLERCVKCAEIGGNRDMTDKMKEKILQQNQKFSENGLRVLAFAYKEVNEGKKLTLEEENGFIFVGLAAMIDPPREEAVDAVQTARQAGIRTVMITGDHKVTAEAIAEKIGIFQKNDLAVTGQELDAMSDEELDGLLEEISVYARVSPENKIRIVRNWQKKGHIVAMTGDGVNDAPALKKADIGVAMGITGTEVSKDASSMILADDNFATIIKAVLNGRNVYRNIKNAIQFLLSGNMAAIIAVLVCSVAALPSPFKPVHLLFINLLTDSLPALAIGMEPSDPELLKQKPRNPEEGILTGKFVSHLFGYGALIAAATMAAFCIGLNRSDAMGATMAFATLTLARLFHGFTCRSERSLVDLKFSTNLWSIGAFAAGTLLLAAVLFLPGLQTLFEITALRGIEYATILGLAITPTIFIQGYKFITSKKRKNLLK
;
A
#
# COMPACT_ATOMS: atom_id res chain seq x y z
N MET A 1 40.97 -38.54 22.48
CA MET A 1 39.89 -39.26 23.17
C MET A 1 38.67 -38.39 23.48
N LYS A 2 38.76 -37.22 24.13
CA LYS A 2 37.60 -36.34 24.34
C LYS A 2 36.99 -35.74 23.05
N LEU A 3 37.81 -35.43 22.07
CA LEU A 3 37.35 -34.95 20.75
C LEU A 3 36.72 -36.06 19.90
N LEU A 4 37.18 -37.31 20.01
CA LEU A 4 36.56 -38.47 19.39
C LEU A 4 35.21 -38.83 20.04
N LEU A 5 35.07 -38.73 21.36
CA LEU A 5 33.82 -38.95 22.09
C LEU A 5 32.78 -37.83 21.84
N ILE A 6 33.23 -36.61 21.54
CA ILE A 6 32.36 -35.51 21.13
C ILE A 6 31.92 -35.71 19.67
N ARG A 7 32.78 -36.25 18.81
CA ARG A 7 32.43 -36.60 17.42
C ARG A 7 31.48 -37.79 17.35
N GLU A 8 31.72 -38.87 18.13
CA GLU A 8 30.82 -40.03 18.21
C GLU A 8 29.46 -39.72 18.89
N ARG A 9 29.40 -38.71 19.80
CA ARG A 9 28.13 -38.24 20.34
C ARG A 9 27.35 -37.36 19.36
N LYS A 10 28.01 -36.69 18.42
CA LYS A 10 27.34 -35.98 17.32
C LYS A 10 26.81 -36.92 16.21
N GLU A 11 27.46 -38.09 16.05
CA GLU A 11 27.07 -39.10 15.04
C GLU A 11 25.83 -39.92 15.40
N LYS A 12 25.19 -39.68 16.53
CA LYS A 12 24.00 -40.44 16.99
C LYS A 12 22.73 -39.63 17.22
N MET A 13 22.68 -38.33 16.95
CA MET A 13 21.42 -37.60 17.00
C MET A 13 20.81 -37.52 15.60
N LYS A 14 19.70 -38.24 15.41
CA LYS A 14 18.89 -38.14 14.17
C LYS A 14 18.51 -36.67 13.94
N GLU A 15 18.68 -36.22 12.71
CA GLU A 15 18.15 -34.93 12.25
C GLU A 15 16.62 -34.99 12.22
N ILE A 16 15.94 -33.85 12.30
CA ILE A 16 14.47 -33.76 12.39
C ILE A 16 13.77 -34.49 11.23
N TYR A 17 14.30 -34.39 10.02
CA TYR A 17 13.74 -35.05 8.83
C TYR A 17 13.94 -36.58 8.84
N GLN A 18 14.84 -37.08 9.69
CA GLN A 18 15.11 -38.53 9.90
C GLN A 18 14.28 -39.12 11.04
N MET A 19 13.46 -38.30 11.73
CA MET A 19 12.62 -38.77 12.84
C MET A 19 11.26 -39.22 12.34
N THR A 20 10.71 -40.28 12.95
CA THR A 20 9.32 -40.68 12.74
C THR A 20 8.37 -39.67 13.36
N ARG A 21 7.06 -39.72 12.97
CA ARG A 21 6.00 -38.88 13.54
C ARG A 21 5.97 -38.93 15.07
N GLU A 22 6.07 -40.12 15.65
CA GLU A 22 6.03 -40.29 17.10
C GLU A 22 7.30 -39.76 17.77
N GLU A 23 8.48 -40.04 17.19
CA GLU A 23 9.75 -39.53 17.70
C GLU A 23 9.79 -37.99 17.77
N ILE A 24 9.28 -37.32 16.74
CA ILE A 24 9.33 -35.84 16.69
C ILE A 24 8.29 -35.20 17.63
N LEU A 25 7.07 -35.75 17.77
CA LEU A 25 6.09 -35.30 18.75
C LEU A 25 6.62 -35.43 20.18
N GLN A 26 7.27 -36.57 20.49
CA GLN A 26 7.92 -36.78 21.80
C GLN A 26 9.08 -35.80 22.01
N ASN A 27 9.95 -35.61 21.02
CA ASN A 27 11.10 -34.70 21.09
C ASN A 27 10.68 -33.25 21.36
N GLN A 28 9.61 -32.80 20.75
CA GLN A 28 9.06 -31.44 20.92
C GLN A 28 8.09 -31.35 22.11
N HIS A 29 7.79 -32.46 22.80
CA HIS A 29 6.82 -32.53 23.91
C HIS A 29 5.43 -31.99 23.55
N VAL A 30 4.92 -32.34 22.35
CA VAL A 30 3.66 -31.87 21.79
C VAL A 30 2.70 -33.01 21.60
N SER A 31 1.42 -32.81 21.90
CA SER A 31 0.34 -33.74 21.59
C SER A 31 -0.29 -33.45 20.23
N GLU A 32 -1.02 -34.38 19.65
CA GLU A 32 -1.78 -34.17 18.40
C GLU A 32 -2.85 -33.06 18.49
N LYS A 33 -3.21 -32.62 19.71
CA LYS A 33 -4.11 -31.50 19.94
C LYS A 33 -3.39 -30.13 19.91
N GLY A 34 -2.08 -30.11 19.70
CA GLY A 34 -1.24 -28.91 19.75
C GLY A 34 -0.84 -28.50 21.16
N LEU A 35 -0.16 -27.36 21.26
CA LEU A 35 0.30 -26.75 22.52
C LEU A 35 -0.87 -26.10 23.26
N THR A 36 -0.76 -26.03 24.59
CA THR A 36 -1.62 -25.22 25.45
C THR A 36 -1.14 -23.75 25.44
N GLU A 37 -2.04 -22.79 25.64
CA GLU A 37 -1.68 -21.36 25.64
C GLU A 37 -0.63 -21.00 26.71
N SER A 38 -0.68 -21.64 27.86
CA SER A 38 0.34 -21.46 28.92
C SER A 38 1.74 -21.90 28.47
N ARG A 39 1.80 -23.01 27.73
CA ARG A 39 3.08 -23.52 27.21
C ARG A 39 3.63 -22.65 26.09
N VAL A 40 2.75 -22.13 25.23
CA VAL A 40 3.11 -21.16 24.16
C VAL A 40 3.76 -19.92 24.77
N GLN A 41 3.17 -19.36 25.83
CA GLN A 41 3.74 -18.18 26.51
C GLN A 41 5.10 -18.45 27.13
N GLU A 42 5.28 -19.63 27.76
CA GLU A 42 6.58 -20.04 28.32
C GLU A 42 7.67 -20.15 27.23
N ILE A 43 7.33 -20.79 26.10
CA ILE A 43 8.28 -20.96 24.99
C ILE A 43 8.59 -19.59 24.37
N ARG A 44 7.59 -18.74 24.19
CA ARG A 44 7.77 -17.39 23.64
C ARG A 44 8.66 -16.50 24.52
N GLN A 45 8.53 -16.61 25.84
CA GLN A 45 9.44 -15.88 26.77
C GLN A 45 10.89 -16.36 26.66
N LYS A 46 11.12 -17.64 26.37
CA LYS A 46 12.49 -18.22 26.27
C LYS A 46 13.12 -17.98 24.87
N ILE A 47 12.36 -18.06 23.80
CA ILE A 47 12.88 -18.07 22.43
C ILE A 47 12.69 -16.71 21.75
N GLY A 48 11.69 -15.93 22.16
CA GLY A 48 11.30 -14.67 21.52
C GLY A 48 10.20 -14.87 20.47
N GLU A 49 9.92 -13.80 19.71
CA GLU A 49 8.96 -13.80 18.62
C GLU A 49 9.55 -14.41 17.34
N ASN A 50 8.69 -15.02 16.50
CA ASN A 50 9.06 -15.55 15.19
C ASN A 50 9.24 -14.39 14.21
N GLN A 51 10.38 -13.71 14.30
CA GLN A 51 10.76 -12.61 13.42
C GLN A 51 12.22 -12.75 13.01
N LEU A 52 12.52 -12.45 11.76
CA LEU A 52 13.88 -12.23 11.32
C LEU A 52 14.37 -10.93 11.99
N GLN A 53 15.49 -10.97 12.67
CA GLN A 53 16.07 -9.75 13.26
C GLN A 53 16.42 -8.79 12.12
N ALA A 54 15.66 -7.70 12.04
CA ALA A 54 16.09 -6.55 11.26
C ALA A 54 17.47 -6.08 11.79
N THR A 55 18.26 -5.46 10.91
CA THR A 55 19.55 -4.83 11.28
C THR A 55 19.44 -4.17 12.65
N LYS A 56 20.39 -4.44 13.56
CA LYS A 56 20.39 -3.87 14.92
C LYS A 56 20.13 -2.37 14.83
N LYS A 57 19.04 -1.92 15.43
CA LYS A 57 18.71 -0.48 15.49
C LYS A 57 19.91 0.27 16.06
N LYS A 58 20.28 1.36 15.41
CA LYS A 58 21.33 2.23 15.92
C LYS A 58 20.90 2.80 17.27
N SER A 59 21.77 2.75 18.26
CA SER A 59 21.45 3.38 19.55
C SER A 59 21.33 4.90 19.36
N PRO A 60 20.47 5.59 20.16
CA PRO A 60 20.34 7.04 20.10
C PRO A 60 21.69 7.78 20.24
N VAL A 61 22.59 7.24 21.07
CA VAL A 61 23.94 7.78 21.26
C VAL A 61 24.79 7.66 19.99
N ARG A 62 24.68 6.53 19.27
CA ARG A 62 25.39 6.36 18.00
C ARG A 62 24.86 7.29 16.91
N ILE A 63 23.53 7.45 16.83
CA ILE A 63 22.89 8.38 15.88
C ILE A 63 23.36 9.82 16.18
N PHE A 64 23.40 10.20 17.45
CA PHE A 64 23.91 11.50 17.88
C PHE A 64 25.39 11.70 17.49
N ALA A 65 26.24 10.69 17.70
CA ALA A 65 27.64 10.72 17.32
C ALA A 65 27.84 10.79 15.79
N GLU A 66 26.99 10.10 15.01
CA GLU A 66 27.03 10.15 13.55
C GLU A 66 26.70 11.55 12.99
N GLN A 67 25.96 12.40 13.72
CA GLN A 67 25.69 13.79 13.32
C GLN A 67 26.99 14.62 13.23
N PHE A 68 28.02 14.28 14.01
CA PHE A 68 29.30 14.98 13.99
C PHE A 68 30.19 14.56 12.80
N GLN A 69 29.82 13.53 12.05
CA GLN A 69 30.53 13.09 10.84
C GLN A 69 30.04 13.80 9.58
N ASP A 70 29.00 14.62 9.68
CA ASP A 70 28.52 15.44 8.58
C ASP A 70 29.61 16.45 8.18
N LEU A 71 29.85 16.57 6.86
CA LEU A 71 30.89 17.45 6.32
C LEU A 71 30.71 18.90 6.79
N LEU A 72 29.47 19.37 6.90
CA LEU A 72 29.15 20.72 7.33
C LEU A 72 29.45 20.94 8.81
N VAL A 73 29.13 19.97 9.64
CA VAL A 73 29.47 19.99 11.08
C VAL A 73 30.97 19.96 11.28
N ILE A 74 31.71 19.20 10.49
CA ILE A 74 33.19 19.19 10.50
C ILE A 74 33.74 20.57 10.14
N ILE A 75 33.19 21.22 9.11
CA ILE A 75 33.61 22.60 8.74
C ILE A 75 33.32 23.57 9.88
N LEU A 76 32.15 23.50 10.53
CA LEU A 76 31.83 24.31 11.70
C LEU A 76 32.75 24.04 12.90
N MET A 77 33.12 22.76 13.14
CA MET A 77 34.10 22.46 14.20
C MET A 77 35.47 23.06 13.91
N ILE A 78 35.91 22.99 12.66
CA ILE A 78 37.18 23.68 12.25
C ILE A 78 37.05 25.19 12.46
N ALA A 79 35.93 25.78 12.07
CA ALA A 79 35.66 27.20 12.26
C ALA A 79 35.65 27.58 13.75
N ALA A 80 35.06 26.75 14.62
CA ALA A 80 35.08 26.98 16.08
C ALA A 80 36.50 26.93 16.65
N VAL A 81 37.32 25.97 16.20
CA VAL A 81 38.75 25.89 16.61
C VAL A 81 39.53 27.12 16.16
N VAL A 82 39.34 27.53 14.89
CA VAL A 82 39.98 28.76 14.37
C VAL A 82 39.54 29.99 15.14
N SER A 83 38.26 30.15 15.45
CA SER A 83 37.71 31.24 16.25
C SER A 83 38.32 31.25 17.65
N MET A 84 38.49 30.07 18.29
CA MET A 84 39.12 29.98 19.61
C MET A 84 40.58 30.38 19.59
N LEU A 85 41.34 29.96 18.58
CA LEU A 85 42.75 30.33 18.42
C LEU A 85 42.94 31.84 18.15
N SER A 86 41.91 32.49 17.62
CA SER A 86 41.87 33.93 17.38
C SER A 86 41.47 34.75 18.60
N GLY A 87 41.25 34.14 19.74
CA GLY A 87 40.86 34.80 20.98
C GLY A 87 39.37 35.18 21.08
N ASN A 88 38.54 34.79 20.11
CA ASN A 88 37.12 35.14 20.08
C ASN A 88 36.29 34.03 20.76
N VAL A 89 36.38 33.94 22.08
CA VAL A 89 35.78 32.89 22.92
C VAL A 89 34.25 32.91 22.83
N GLU A 90 33.63 34.08 22.76
CA GLU A 90 32.16 34.19 22.68
C GLU A 90 31.61 33.53 21.39
N SER A 91 32.19 33.86 20.24
CA SER A 91 31.79 33.26 18.96
C SER A 91 32.03 31.73 18.95
N THR A 92 33.11 31.26 19.58
CA THR A 92 33.42 29.83 19.69
C THR A 92 32.34 29.08 20.49
N VAL A 93 31.94 29.62 21.64
CA VAL A 93 30.87 29.02 22.48
C VAL A 93 29.54 28.96 21.72
N VAL A 94 29.20 30.02 20.99
CA VAL A 94 27.98 30.07 20.18
C VAL A 94 27.99 29.00 19.11
N ILE A 95 29.06 28.87 18.32
CA ILE A 95 29.18 27.85 17.29
C ILE A 95 29.04 26.44 17.91
N PHE A 96 29.69 26.18 19.04
CA PHE A 96 29.62 24.89 19.71
C PHE A 96 28.21 24.57 20.21
N VAL A 97 27.51 25.52 20.83
CA VAL A 97 26.10 25.36 21.26
C VAL A 97 25.20 25.03 20.07
N VAL A 98 25.41 25.69 18.94
CA VAL A 98 24.64 25.42 17.71
C VAL A 98 24.93 24.02 17.16
N ILE A 99 26.20 23.58 17.11
CA ILE A 99 26.56 22.25 16.68
C ILE A 99 25.85 21.18 17.55
N VAL A 100 25.91 21.31 18.87
CA VAL A 100 25.25 20.39 19.80
C VAL A 100 23.74 20.40 19.61
N MET A 101 23.14 21.58 19.45
CA MET A 101 21.71 21.72 19.23
C MET A 101 21.25 21.10 17.90
N ASN A 102 22.05 21.25 16.84
CA ASN A 102 21.83 20.58 15.57
C ASN A 102 21.86 19.05 15.71
N ALA A 103 22.89 18.53 16.36
CA ALA A 103 23.04 17.09 16.59
C ALA A 103 21.87 16.52 17.41
N VAL A 104 21.38 17.24 18.43
CA VAL A 104 20.19 16.84 19.21
C VAL A 104 18.93 16.84 18.31
N LEU A 105 18.72 17.92 17.56
CA LEU A 105 17.52 18.03 16.69
C LEU A 105 17.53 16.97 15.59
N GLY A 106 18.64 16.75 14.91
CA GLY A 106 18.82 15.70 13.90
C GLY A 106 18.55 14.30 14.47
N THR A 107 19.05 14.03 15.69
CA THR A 107 18.80 12.77 16.40
C THR A 107 17.31 12.58 16.70
N VAL A 108 16.62 13.60 17.21
CA VAL A 108 15.18 13.56 17.52
C VAL A 108 14.35 13.35 16.24
N GLN A 109 14.69 14.03 15.15
CA GLN A 109 14.03 13.88 13.84
C GLN A 109 14.20 12.46 13.30
N TYR A 110 15.42 11.92 13.35
CA TYR A 110 15.72 10.55 12.92
C TYR A 110 14.89 9.51 13.71
N LEU A 111 14.90 9.60 15.04
CA LEU A 111 14.13 8.69 15.91
C LEU A 111 12.62 8.77 15.68
N LYS A 112 12.09 9.97 15.42
CA LYS A 112 10.67 10.12 15.06
C LYS A 112 10.33 9.48 13.72
N ALA A 113 11.19 9.64 12.71
CA ALA A 113 11.02 9.04 11.39
C ALA A 113 11.06 7.51 11.50
N GLU A 114 12.06 6.95 12.20
CA GLU A 114 12.21 5.51 12.42
C GLU A 114 11.00 4.91 13.15
N LYS A 115 10.54 5.55 14.23
CA LYS A 115 9.34 5.09 14.97
C LYS A 115 8.08 5.07 14.11
N SER A 116 7.92 6.03 13.21
CA SER A 116 6.79 6.08 12.28
C SER A 116 6.84 4.91 11.28
N LEU A 117 8.03 4.57 10.76
CA LEU A 117 8.24 3.44 9.87
C LEU A 117 7.97 2.09 10.54
N ASP A 118 8.42 1.92 11.80
CA ASP A 118 8.17 0.70 12.58
C ASP A 118 6.69 0.45 12.80
N SER A 119 5.93 1.50 13.08
CA SER A 119 4.47 1.39 13.25
C SER A 119 3.76 0.90 11.98
N LEU A 120 4.28 1.26 10.79
CA LEU A 120 3.73 0.81 9.51
C LEU A 120 4.05 -0.67 9.23
N LYS A 121 5.30 -1.10 9.50
CA LYS A 121 5.70 -2.51 9.35
C LYS A 121 4.83 -3.44 10.21
N ALA A 122 4.41 -3.00 11.40
CA ALA A 122 3.55 -3.77 12.29
C ALA A 122 2.13 -4.00 11.73
N LEU A 123 1.59 -3.10 10.89
CA LEU A 123 0.26 -3.23 10.29
C LEU A 123 0.20 -4.28 9.16
N SER A 124 1.34 -4.67 8.61
CA SER A 124 1.49 -5.58 7.45
C SER A 124 1.93 -6.99 7.86
N SER A 125 1.85 -7.37 9.14
CA SER A 125 2.29 -8.68 9.61
C SER A 125 1.42 -9.82 9.07
N PRO A 126 2.02 -10.86 8.44
CA PRO A 126 1.28 -11.99 7.90
C PRO A 126 0.62 -12.82 9.02
N HIS A 127 -0.38 -13.61 8.64
CA HIS A 127 -1.10 -14.50 9.54
C HIS A 127 -0.78 -15.96 9.23
N ALA A 128 -0.98 -16.83 10.21
CA ALA A 128 -0.88 -18.28 10.06
C ALA A 128 -2.04 -18.98 10.77
N LYS A 129 -2.43 -20.15 10.28
CA LYS A 129 -3.44 -21.01 10.87
C LYS A 129 -2.74 -22.06 11.75
N VAL A 130 -3.10 -22.14 13.02
CA VAL A 130 -2.51 -23.08 13.97
C VAL A 130 -3.58 -23.91 14.68
N LEU A 131 -3.19 -25.09 15.16
CA LEU A 131 -3.98 -25.92 16.04
C LEU A 131 -3.40 -25.83 17.45
N ARG A 132 -4.13 -25.23 18.41
CA ARG A 132 -3.77 -25.16 19.83
C ARG A 132 -4.95 -25.62 20.70
N ASP A 133 -4.71 -26.37 21.73
CA ASP A 133 -5.75 -26.97 22.60
C ASP A 133 -6.89 -27.65 21.82
N GLY A 134 -6.58 -28.28 20.67
CA GLY A 134 -7.56 -28.92 19.77
C GLY A 134 -8.43 -27.93 18.97
N LYS A 135 -8.16 -26.63 19.02
CA LYS A 135 -8.92 -25.57 18.29
C LYS A 135 -8.08 -24.98 17.18
N LYS A 136 -8.67 -24.86 15.99
CA LYS A 136 -8.08 -24.12 14.87
C LYS A 136 -8.17 -22.61 15.14
N MET A 137 -7.04 -21.91 15.05
CA MET A 137 -6.94 -20.48 15.31
C MET A 137 -6.14 -19.77 14.22
N LYS A 138 -6.51 -18.56 13.87
CA LYS A 138 -5.70 -17.68 13.02
C LYS A 138 -4.95 -16.70 13.93
N ILE A 139 -3.63 -16.75 13.89
CA ILE A 139 -2.72 -15.91 14.70
C ILE A 139 -1.78 -15.11 13.80
N PHE A 140 -1.11 -14.09 14.35
CA PHE A 140 -0.02 -13.45 13.64
C PHE A 140 1.19 -14.40 13.51
N SER A 141 1.84 -14.44 12.35
CA SER A 141 3.00 -15.30 12.11
C SER A 141 4.12 -15.11 13.15
N LYS A 142 4.27 -13.90 13.68
CA LYS A 142 5.23 -13.58 14.76
C LYS A 142 4.94 -14.30 16.09
N GLU A 143 3.74 -14.82 16.26
CA GLU A 143 3.29 -15.49 17.49
C GLU A 143 3.50 -16.99 17.48
N ILE A 144 3.99 -17.54 16.36
CA ILE A 144 4.32 -18.95 16.20
C ILE A 144 5.53 -19.29 17.05
N VAL A 145 5.46 -20.44 17.71
CA VAL A 145 6.57 -21.00 18.53
C VAL A 145 6.92 -22.41 18.07
N PRO A 146 8.16 -22.89 18.29
CA PRO A 146 8.50 -24.30 18.06
C PRO A 146 7.57 -25.20 18.86
N GLY A 147 7.04 -26.24 18.22
CA GLY A 147 6.02 -27.11 18.76
C GLY A 147 4.56 -26.74 18.38
N ASP A 148 4.31 -25.59 17.77
CA ASP A 148 2.98 -25.31 17.18
C ASP A 148 2.67 -26.27 16.02
N ILE A 149 1.40 -26.59 15.83
CA ILE A 149 0.93 -27.34 14.67
C ILE A 149 0.33 -26.33 13.68
N LEU A 150 0.99 -26.17 12.52
CA LEU A 150 0.50 -25.34 11.41
C LEU A 150 -0.47 -26.13 10.53
N LEU A 151 -1.51 -25.45 10.07
CA LEU A 151 -2.44 -25.96 9.07
C LEU A 151 -2.20 -25.19 7.78
N LEU A 152 -1.57 -25.82 6.80
CA LEU A 152 -1.21 -25.22 5.53
C LEU A 152 -2.24 -25.56 4.45
N GLU A 153 -2.59 -24.57 3.64
CA GLU A 153 -3.46 -24.68 2.47
C GLU A 153 -2.85 -23.92 1.28
N ALA A 154 -3.29 -24.25 0.06
CA ALA A 154 -2.82 -23.56 -1.14
C ALA A 154 -2.99 -22.03 -1.03
N GLY A 155 -1.93 -21.29 -1.34
CA GLY A 155 -1.85 -19.84 -1.20
C GLY A 155 -1.37 -19.33 0.16
N ASP A 156 -1.11 -20.22 1.13
CA ASP A 156 -0.48 -19.82 2.40
C ASP A 156 1.04 -19.66 2.22
N MET A 157 1.61 -18.63 2.85
CA MET A 157 3.05 -18.51 3.02
C MET A 157 3.47 -19.28 4.29
N ILE A 158 4.48 -20.12 4.17
CA ILE A 158 4.98 -20.91 5.29
C ILE A 158 5.78 -19.99 6.22
N ALA A 159 5.29 -19.83 7.44
CA ALA A 159 5.79 -18.82 8.37
C ALA A 159 6.92 -19.30 9.28
N ALA A 160 7.21 -20.60 9.30
CA ALA A 160 8.25 -21.22 10.15
C ALA A 160 8.71 -22.54 9.51
N ASP A 161 9.90 -23.00 9.87
CA ASP A 161 10.35 -24.32 9.41
C ASP A 161 9.63 -25.42 10.19
N GLY A 162 9.22 -26.48 9.49
CA GLY A 162 8.45 -27.56 10.11
C GLY A 162 8.57 -28.90 9.42
N ARG A 163 8.20 -29.96 10.16
CA ARG A 163 8.10 -31.34 9.70
C ARG A 163 6.66 -31.67 9.38
N ILE A 164 6.41 -32.21 8.20
CA ILE A 164 5.07 -32.61 7.76
C ILE A 164 4.63 -33.82 8.59
N LEU A 165 3.45 -33.72 9.21
CA LEU A 165 2.80 -34.79 9.97
C LEU A 165 1.78 -35.54 9.11
N ASP A 166 0.95 -34.78 8.38
CA ASP A 166 -0.05 -35.34 7.45
C ASP A 166 0.01 -34.56 6.12
N ASN A 167 0.01 -35.26 5.01
CA ASN A 167 0.14 -34.71 3.66
C ASN A 167 -1.10 -35.03 2.81
N TYR A 168 -1.62 -34.01 2.13
CA TYR A 168 -2.73 -34.11 1.19
C TYR A 168 -2.35 -33.46 -0.14
N SER A 169 -1.47 -34.12 -0.91
CA SER A 169 -0.96 -33.65 -2.21
C SER A 169 -0.34 -32.25 -2.12
N LEU A 170 0.45 -31.99 -1.08
CA LEU A 170 1.11 -30.72 -0.87
C LEU A 170 2.23 -30.50 -1.91
N GLN A 171 2.16 -29.38 -2.62
CA GLN A 171 3.24 -28.86 -3.45
C GLN A 171 3.69 -27.50 -2.92
N VAL A 172 5.00 -27.31 -2.77
CA VAL A 172 5.60 -26.11 -2.23
C VAL A 172 6.57 -25.52 -3.24
N ASN A 173 6.46 -24.21 -3.47
CA ASN A 173 7.46 -23.45 -4.22
C ASN A 173 8.57 -23.02 -3.28
N GLU A 174 9.76 -23.57 -3.46
CA GLU A 174 10.94 -23.32 -2.63
C GLU A 174 11.98 -22.42 -3.32
N SER A 175 11.59 -21.69 -4.36
CA SER A 175 12.50 -20.83 -5.16
C SER A 175 13.24 -19.78 -4.32
N SER A 176 12.66 -19.34 -3.22
CA SER A 176 13.29 -18.40 -2.27
C SER A 176 14.53 -18.98 -1.54
N LEU A 177 14.60 -20.32 -1.43
CA LEU A 177 15.68 -21.04 -0.76
C LEU A 177 16.62 -21.75 -1.74
N THR A 178 16.06 -22.43 -2.74
CA THR A 178 16.80 -23.27 -3.67
C THR A 178 17.20 -22.54 -4.95
N GLY A 179 16.51 -21.44 -5.28
CA GLY A 179 16.65 -20.72 -6.54
C GLY A 179 15.94 -21.38 -7.73
N GLU A 180 15.35 -22.57 -7.55
CA GLU A 180 14.62 -23.29 -8.59
C GLU A 180 13.13 -22.92 -8.58
N SER A 181 12.57 -22.61 -9.75
CA SER A 181 11.18 -22.14 -9.89
C SER A 181 10.15 -23.24 -9.93
N THR A 182 10.57 -24.52 -9.99
CA THR A 182 9.65 -25.68 -10.02
C THR A 182 9.05 -25.94 -8.64
N ASN A 183 7.78 -26.31 -8.60
CA ASN A 183 7.14 -26.75 -7.36
C ASN A 183 7.65 -28.14 -6.97
N VAL A 184 7.89 -28.33 -5.66
CA VAL A 184 8.39 -29.57 -5.08
C VAL A 184 7.21 -30.32 -4.46
N ASP A 185 7.01 -31.59 -4.88
CA ASP A 185 6.06 -32.50 -4.26
C ASP A 185 6.58 -32.91 -2.88
N LYS A 186 5.73 -32.75 -1.87
CA LYS A 186 6.09 -33.06 -0.47
C LYS A 186 5.50 -34.42 -0.06
N SER A 187 6.18 -35.09 0.89
CA SER A 187 5.75 -36.34 1.49
C SER A 187 5.75 -36.22 3.04
N GLU A 188 5.04 -37.11 3.70
CA GLU A 188 5.09 -37.32 5.15
C GLU A 188 6.08 -38.42 5.57
N ASP A 189 6.66 -39.13 4.62
CA ASP A 189 7.54 -40.27 4.86
C ASP A 189 8.85 -39.87 5.54
N THR A 190 9.42 -40.76 6.34
CA THR A 190 10.71 -40.53 7.01
C THR A 190 11.86 -40.76 6.03
N ILE A 191 12.80 -39.85 5.95
CA ILE A 191 14.01 -39.96 5.12
C ILE A 191 15.16 -40.47 6.02
N GLU A 192 15.62 -41.67 5.77
CA GLU A 192 16.68 -42.31 6.61
C GLU A 192 18.09 -41.86 6.22
N GLU A 193 18.28 -41.50 4.95
CA GLU A 193 19.56 -41.09 4.38
C GLU A 193 19.87 -39.61 4.69
N GLU A 194 21.16 -39.27 4.70
CA GLU A 194 21.58 -37.87 4.80
C GLU A 194 21.42 -37.20 3.42
N VAL A 195 20.47 -36.24 3.32
CA VAL A 195 20.13 -35.58 2.07
C VAL A 195 20.33 -34.08 2.17
N ALA A 196 20.55 -33.44 1.00
CA ALA A 196 20.65 -31.99 0.90
C ALA A 196 19.33 -31.31 1.29
N LEU A 197 19.38 -30.00 1.55
CA LEU A 197 18.19 -29.23 1.98
C LEU A 197 17.03 -29.34 0.99
N ALA A 198 17.30 -29.24 -0.32
CA ALA A 198 16.32 -29.32 -1.39
C ALA A 198 15.63 -30.70 -1.50
N ASP A 199 16.32 -31.77 -1.06
CA ASP A 199 15.82 -33.14 -1.13
C ASP A 199 15.04 -33.58 0.12
N ARG A 200 14.92 -32.70 1.12
CA ARG A 200 14.15 -32.97 2.35
C ARG A 200 12.66 -32.77 2.10
N ILE A 201 12.07 -33.65 1.28
CA ILE A 201 10.66 -33.57 0.84
C ILE A 201 9.65 -33.65 1.98
N ASN A 202 10.04 -34.09 3.16
CA ASN A 202 9.19 -34.19 4.36
C ASN A 202 9.27 -32.96 5.28
N MET A 203 10.01 -31.93 4.86
CA MET A 203 10.15 -30.66 5.57
C MET A 203 9.53 -29.54 4.75
N VAL A 204 9.10 -28.47 5.45
CA VAL A 204 8.72 -27.18 4.87
C VAL A 204 9.53 -26.08 5.52
N TYR A 205 9.76 -25.00 4.80
CA TYR A 205 10.66 -23.92 5.21
C TYR A 205 10.00 -22.56 5.21
N SER A 206 10.37 -21.74 6.17
CA SER A 206 9.90 -20.35 6.29
C SER A 206 10.22 -19.54 5.04
N GLY A 207 9.26 -18.72 4.59
CA GLY A 207 9.41 -17.88 3.40
C GLY A 207 9.16 -18.60 2.07
N THR A 208 8.73 -19.87 2.09
CA THR A 208 8.31 -20.62 0.93
C THR A 208 6.77 -20.62 0.80
N LEU A 209 6.26 -21.04 -0.35
CA LEU A 209 4.89 -20.88 -0.75
C LEU A 209 4.19 -22.22 -0.97
N VAL A 210 3.01 -22.41 -0.41
CA VAL A 210 2.13 -23.55 -0.75
C VAL A 210 1.46 -23.29 -2.10
N ALA A 211 1.91 -23.98 -3.14
CA ALA A 211 1.38 -23.85 -4.49
C ALA A 211 0.07 -24.65 -4.66
N GLN A 212 -0.01 -25.86 -4.09
CA GLN A 212 -1.17 -26.74 -4.19
C GLN A 212 -1.28 -27.65 -2.97
N GLY A 213 -2.47 -28.18 -2.71
CA GLY A 213 -2.74 -29.15 -1.65
C GLY A 213 -2.86 -28.52 -0.26
N ARG A 214 -2.76 -29.37 0.75
CA ARG A 214 -2.80 -28.98 2.18
C ARG A 214 -1.96 -29.94 3.01
N ALA A 215 -1.52 -29.47 4.19
CA ALA A 215 -0.76 -30.31 5.12
C ALA A 215 -0.95 -29.87 6.58
N VAL A 216 -0.66 -30.81 7.49
CA VAL A 216 -0.48 -30.57 8.92
C VAL A 216 1.01 -30.64 9.21
N VAL A 217 1.56 -29.59 9.81
CA VAL A 217 3.02 -29.42 9.98
C VAL A 217 3.36 -29.08 11.44
N LEU A 218 4.31 -29.78 12.02
CA LEU A 218 4.86 -29.45 13.33
C LEU A 218 6.01 -28.46 13.17
N VAL A 219 5.91 -27.27 13.78
CA VAL A 219 6.96 -26.26 13.77
C VAL A 219 8.21 -26.73 14.53
N THR A 220 9.34 -26.68 13.87
CA THR A 220 10.63 -27.11 14.41
C THR A 220 11.59 -25.98 14.69
N ALA A 221 11.55 -24.90 13.88
CA ALA A 221 12.35 -23.71 14.05
C ALA A 221 11.61 -22.43 13.70
N THR A 222 11.92 -21.33 14.39
CA THR A 222 11.31 -20.00 14.21
C THR A 222 12.37 -18.90 14.16
N GLY A 223 12.05 -17.79 13.50
CA GLY A 223 12.89 -16.59 13.43
C GLY A 223 14.29 -16.83 12.86
N MET A 224 15.30 -16.35 13.53
CA MET A 224 16.71 -16.50 13.10
C MET A 224 17.22 -17.94 13.08
N LYS A 225 16.48 -18.90 13.65
CA LYS A 225 16.86 -20.33 13.64
C LYS A 225 16.31 -21.07 12.42
N THR A 226 15.44 -20.47 11.60
CA THR A 226 14.96 -21.03 10.33
C THR A 226 16.09 -21.00 9.29
N GLU A 227 15.95 -21.79 8.23
CA GLU A 227 16.92 -21.76 7.12
C GLU A 227 16.96 -20.37 6.47
N MET A 228 15.80 -19.72 6.31
CA MET A 228 15.73 -18.33 5.86
C MET A 228 16.40 -17.37 6.86
N GLY A 229 16.29 -17.63 8.16
CA GLY A 229 16.97 -16.86 9.22
C GLY A 229 18.50 -16.91 9.11
N LYS A 230 19.04 -18.08 8.80
CA LYS A 230 20.49 -18.26 8.57
C LYS A 230 20.97 -17.48 7.34
N ILE A 231 20.18 -17.46 6.26
CA ILE A 231 20.47 -16.67 5.06
C ILE A 231 20.40 -15.17 5.39
N ALA A 232 19.38 -14.74 6.14
CA ALA A 232 19.23 -13.34 6.56
C ALA A 232 20.41 -12.87 7.44
N GLU A 233 20.98 -13.71 8.27
CA GLU A 233 22.19 -13.40 9.06
C GLU A 233 23.40 -13.13 8.16
N LEU A 234 23.56 -13.88 7.07
CA LEU A 234 24.61 -13.66 6.06
C LEU A 234 24.35 -12.39 5.23
N MET A 235 23.08 -12.02 5.00
CA MET A 235 22.68 -10.85 4.20
C MET A 235 22.62 -9.54 5.00
N ASN A 236 22.74 -9.55 6.32
CA ASN A 236 22.64 -8.37 7.20
C ASN A 236 23.67 -7.24 6.92
N ALA A 237 24.45 -7.34 5.85
CA ALA A 237 25.37 -6.33 5.35
C ALA A 237 24.80 -5.41 4.24
N THR A 238 23.58 -5.65 3.76
CA THR A 238 22.99 -4.87 2.65
C THR A 238 22.20 -3.68 3.19
N GLN A 239 22.65 -2.47 2.84
CA GLN A 239 21.97 -1.20 3.17
C GLN A 239 20.60 -1.13 2.50
N GLU A 240 19.59 -0.56 3.18
CA GLU A 240 18.30 -0.22 2.59
C GLU A 240 18.50 0.69 1.37
N ARG A 241 17.92 0.34 0.22
CA ARG A 241 17.99 1.16 -0.99
C ARG A 241 17.15 2.41 -0.82
N LYS A 242 17.74 3.58 -1.12
CA LYS A 242 17.04 4.87 -1.14
C LYS A 242 15.94 4.89 -2.19
N THR A 243 14.90 5.70 -1.95
CA THR A 243 13.86 5.95 -2.96
C THR A 243 14.40 6.83 -4.10
N PRO A 244 13.83 6.77 -5.33
CA PRO A 244 14.24 7.64 -6.44
C PRO A 244 14.21 9.13 -6.09
N LEU A 245 13.23 9.55 -5.30
CA LEU A 245 13.14 10.92 -4.79
C LEU A 245 14.31 11.26 -3.88
N GLN A 246 14.66 10.37 -2.96
CA GLN A 246 15.82 10.55 -2.06
C GLN A 246 17.13 10.63 -2.83
N GLU A 247 17.33 9.75 -3.85
CA GLU A 247 18.50 9.80 -4.73
C GLU A 247 18.57 11.12 -5.50
N SER A 248 17.45 11.56 -6.07
CA SER A 248 17.37 12.84 -6.79
C SER A 248 17.65 14.05 -5.87
N LEU A 249 17.21 14.00 -4.61
CA LEU A 249 17.48 15.04 -3.62
C LEU A 249 18.94 15.05 -3.14
N ASP A 250 19.55 13.88 -2.99
CA ASP A 250 20.97 13.76 -2.65
C ASP A 250 21.85 14.32 -3.76
N ASP A 251 21.54 14.02 -5.03
CA ASP A 251 22.25 14.57 -6.19
C ASP A 251 22.06 16.10 -6.31
N PHE A 252 20.82 16.57 -6.08
CA PHE A 252 20.53 17.99 -5.97
C PHE A 252 21.31 18.64 -4.83
N GLY A 253 21.33 18.05 -3.64
CA GLY A 253 22.08 18.54 -2.49
C GLY A 253 23.57 18.72 -2.79
N LYS A 254 24.20 17.74 -3.50
CA LYS A 254 25.60 17.83 -3.96
C LYS A 254 25.82 18.99 -4.92
N LYS A 255 24.95 19.14 -5.93
CA LYS A 255 25.03 20.25 -6.91
C LYS A 255 24.85 21.60 -6.22
N LEU A 256 23.89 21.71 -5.30
CA LEU A 256 23.67 22.93 -4.52
C LEU A 256 24.89 23.26 -3.65
N ALA A 257 25.48 22.28 -2.97
CA ALA A 257 26.68 22.48 -2.16
C ALA A 257 27.86 23.05 -3.01
N ILE A 258 28.07 22.52 -4.23
CA ILE A 258 29.10 23.04 -5.15
C ILE A 258 28.83 24.51 -5.50
N VAL A 259 27.58 24.86 -5.85
CA VAL A 259 27.21 26.26 -6.18
C VAL A 259 27.44 27.17 -4.98
N ILE A 260 27.07 26.76 -3.80
CA ILE A 260 27.24 27.50 -2.55
C ILE A 260 28.72 27.70 -2.21
N MET A 261 29.55 26.66 -2.41
CA MET A 261 31.00 26.74 -2.21
C MET A 261 31.62 27.78 -3.15
N ILE A 262 31.18 27.81 -4.43
CA ILE A 262 31.63 28.84 -5.39
C ILE A 262 31.23 30.24 -4.92
N ILE A 263 29.98 30.44 -4.51
CA ILE A 263 29.48 31.72 -4.00
C ILE A 263 30.27 32.17 -2.75
N SER A 264 30.49 31.25 -1.81
CA SER A 264 31.24 31.51 -0.58
C SER A 264 32.69 31.90 -0.86
N THR A 265 33.30 31.25 -1.85
CA THR A 265 34.68 31.61 -2.32
C THR A 265 34.70 33.01 -2.94
N ILE A 266 33.72 33.35 -3.76
CA ILE A 266 33.59 34.68 -4.36
C ILE A 266 33.46 35.75 -3.25
N VAL A 267 32.57 35.50 -2.29
CA VAL A 267 32.36 36.41 -1.14
C VAL A 267 33.64 36.57 -0.31
N PHE A 268 34.35 35.48 -0.05
CA PHE A 268 35.65 35.51 0.65
C PHE A 268 36.65 36.39 -0.06
N VAL A 269 36.84 36.18 -1.39
CA VAL A 269 37.78 36.99 -2.21
C VAL A 269 37.37 38.46 -2.22
N LEU A 270 36.08 38.76 -2.41
CA LEU A 270 35.58 40.14 -2.38
C LEU A 270 35.88 40.84 -1.06
N ARG A 271 35.70 40.20 0.09
CA ARG A 271 35.99 40.76 1.41
C ARG A 271 37.48 40.99 1.62
N ILE A 272 38.35 40.13 1.11
CA ILE A 272 39.81 40.36 1.14
C ILE A 272 40.19 41.56 0.26
N CYS A 273 39.62 41.67 -0.94
CA CYS A 273 39.84 42.83 -1.81
C CYS A 273 39.41 44.15 -1.15
N GLN A 274 38.40 44.10 -0.24
CA GLN A 274 37.93 45.22 0.56
C GLN A 274 38.77 45.45 1.81
N LYS A 275 39.93 44.79 1.94
CA LYS A 275 40.87 44.92 3.07
C LYS A 275 40.27 44.50 4.43
N GLN A 276 39.26 43.64 4.44
CA GLN A 276 38.75 43.09 5.68
C GLN A 276 39.72 42.03 6.24
N PRO A 277 39.77 41.83 7.54
CA PRO A 277 40.60 40.76 8.15
C PRO A 277 40.37 39.39 7.49
N ILE A 278 41.46 38.71 7.17
CA ILE A 278 41.39 37.40 6.45
C ILE A 278 40.56 36.37 7.24
N LEU A 279 40.75 36.35 8.57
CA LEU A 279 40.08 35.44 9.46
C LEU A 279 38.57 35.68 9.52
N ASP A 280 38.16 36.96 9.69
CA ASP A 280 36.74 37.35 9.73
C ASP A 280 36.08 37.07 8.38
N SER A 281 36.80 37.27 7.27
CA SER A 281 36.33 36.95 5.92
C SER A 281 36.15 35.46 5.70
N LEU A 282 37.07 34.61 6.22
CA LEU A 282 36.96 33.16 6.15
C LEU A 282 35.80 32.67 6.99
N MET A 283 35.69 33.11 8.23
CA MET A 283 34.58 32.75 9.14
C MET A 283 33.23 33.10 8.54
N PHE A 284 33.13 34.28 7.93
CA PHE A 284 31.90 34.71 7.27
C PHE A 284 31.55 33.83 6.04
N ALA A 285 32.53 33.51 5.19
CA ALA A 285 32.32 32.67 4.03
C ALA A 285 31.89 31.24 4.43
N VAL A 286 32.51 30.70 5.50
CA VAL A 286 32.12 29.38 6.05
C VAL A 286 30.71 29.45 6.62
N ALA A 287 30.36 30.44 7.39
CA ALA A 287 29.01 30.61 7.93
C ALA A 287 27.95 30.72 6.82
N LEU A 288 28.27 31.46 5.74
CA LEU A 288 27.40 31.56 4.57
C LEU A 288 27.21 30.21 3.89
N ALA A 289 28.29 29.43 3.71
CA ALA A 289 28.22 28.12 3.12
C ALA A 289 27.32 27.17 3.92
N VAL A 290 27.49 27.17 5.24
CA VAL A 290 26.66 26.30 6.14
C VAL A 290 25.19 26.75 6.14
N ALA A 291 24.95 28.06 6.25
CA ALA A 291 23.59 28.59 6.33
C ALA A 291 22.80 28.46 5.03
N ALA A 292 23.49 28.35 3.90
CA ALA A 292 22.83 28.22 2.59
C ALA A 292 22.33 26.80 2.26
N ILE A 293 22.84 25.78 2.96
CA ILE A 293 22.46 24.38 2.75
C ILE A 293 21.28 24.03 3.69
N PRO A 294 20.13 23.56 3.16
CA PRO A 294 18.99 23.17 3.98
C PRO A 294 19.20 21.78 4.60
N GLU A 295 19.83 21.70 5.78
CA GLU A 295 20.14 20.45 6.49
C GLU A 295 18.90 19.58 6.78
N ALA A 296 17.78 20.23 7.09
CA ALA A 296 16.53 19.55 7.43
C ALA A 296 15.83 18.87 6.22
N LEU A 297 16.32 19.05 4.98
CA LEU A 297 15.60 18.64 3.77
C LEU A 297 15.29 17.14 3.71
N SER A 298 16.31 16.30 3.88
CA SER A 298 16.15 14.83 3.82
C SER A 298 15.25 14.30 4.93
N SER A 299 15.40 14.85 6.15
CA SER A 299 14.57 14.48 7.30
C SER A 299 13.10 14.87 7.09
N ILE A 300 12.84 16.08 6.56
CA ILE A 300 11.48 16.55 6.28
C ILE A 300 10.81 15.66 5.24
N VAL A 301 11.50 15.30 4.16
CA VAL A 301 10.96 14.39 3.13
C VAL A 301 10.56 13.06 3.72
N THR A 302 11.43 12.44 4.50
CA THR A 302 11.14 11.14 5.16
C THR A 302 9.95 11.25 6.12
N ILE A 303 9.87 12.32 6.93
CA ILE A 303 8.74 12.53 7.85
C ILE A 303 7.43 12.73 7.07
N VAL A 304 7.44 13.53 6.01
CA VAL A 304 6.25 13.78 5.19
C VAL A 304 5.78 12.51 4.49
N GLN A 305 6.69 11.69 3.96
CA GLN A 305 6.37 10.37 3.41
C GLN A 305 5.75 9.45 4.47
N ALA A 306 6.36 9.34 5.66
CA ALA A 306 5.85 8.52 6.76
C ALA A 306 4.46 8.96 7.23
N MET A 307 4.21 10.28 7.29
CA MET A 307 2.88 10.81 7.64
C MET A 307 1.85 10.56 6.55
N GLY A 308 2.25 10.68 5.27
CA GLY A 308 1.41 10.34 4.13
C GLY A 308 1.01 8.86 4.15
N THR A 309 1.96 7.98 4.43
CA THR A 309 1.73 6.53 4.55
C THR A 309 0.77 6.22 5.70
N ARG A 310 0.94 6.86 6.85
CA ARG A 310 0.02 6.70 7.98
C ARG A 310 -1.41 7.12 7.60
N LYS A 311 -1.57 8.24 6.92
CA LYS A 311 -2.88 8.70 6.45
C LYS A 311 -3.50 7.72 5.45
N MET A 312 -2.71 7.13 4.54
CA MET A 312 -3.19 6.09 3.62
C MET A 312 -3.68 4.86 4.39
N ALA A 313 -2.96 4.44 5.44
CA ALA A 313 -3.38 3.32 6.29
C ALA A 313 -4.68 3.62 7.06
N GLU A 314 -4.88 4.85 7.55
CA GLU A 314 -6.14 5.31 8.16
C GLU A 314 -7.32 5.28 7.14
N GLU A 315 -7.03 5.33 5.84
CA GLU A 315 -7.97 5.21 4.71
C GLU A 315 -7.96 3.81 4.07
N ASN A 316 -7.57 2.76 4.80
CA ASN A 316 -7.53 1.34 4.40
C ASN A 316 -6.48 0.97 3.34
N ALA A 317 -5.55 1.85 3.00
CA ALA A 317 -4.42 1.55 2.10
C ALA A 317 -3.12 1.38 2.89
N ILE A 318 -2.73 0.14 3.17
CA ILE A 318 -1.52 -0.19 3.92
C ILE A 318 -0.33 -0.25 2.96
N ILE A 319 0.61 0.67 3.10
CA ILE A 319 1.83 0.74 2.28
C ILE A 319 2.95 -0.06 2.95
N LYS A 320 3.53 -1.01 2.23
CA LYS A 320 4.68 -1.82 2.70
C LYS A 320 6.01 -1.15 2.39
N GLU A 321 6.10 -0.45 1.26
CA GLU A 321 7.32 0.19 0.79
C GLU A 321 7.12 1.69 0.59
N LEU A 322 7.96 2.55 1.16
CA LEU A 322 7.86 4.00 1.00
C LEU A 322 7.95 4.47 -0.46
N LYS A 323 8.67 3.71 -1.30
CA LYS A 323 8.76 3.98 -2.74
C LYS A 323 7.38 3.99 -3.41
N ALA A 324 6.46 3.14 -2.97
CA ALA A 324 5.11 3.08 -3.52
C ALA A 324 4.31 4.38 -3.34
N VAL A 325 4.58 5.15 -2.27
CA VAL A 325 3.92 6.46 -2.04
C VAL A 325 4.22 7.45 -3.17
N GLU A 326 5.46 7.45 -3.65
CA GLU A 326 5.89 8.30 -4.75
C GLU A 326 5.29 7.84 -6.08
N SER A 327 5.39 6.54 -6.35
CA SER A 327 4.85 5.93 -7.58
C SER A 327 3.33 6.08 -7.68
N LEU A 328 2.58 6.01 -6.55
CA LEU A 328 1.13 6.26 -6.49
C LEU A 328 0.76 7.62 -7.06
N GLY A 329 1.56 8.65 -6.78
CA GLY A 329 1.35 9.99 -7.34
C GLY A 329 1.51 10.09 -8.86
N CYS A 330 2.22 9.14 -9.47
CA CYS A 330 2.53 9.08 -10.90
C CYS A 330 1.70 8.04 -11.67
N VAL A 331 0.86 7.24 -11.00
CA VAL A 331 0.05 6.19 -11.64
C VAL A 331 -0.74 6.75 -12.81
N SER A 332 -0.58 6.13 -13.96
CA SER A 332 -1.27 6.46 -15.20
C SER A 332 -2.12 5.30 -15.75
N VAL A 333 -1.85 4.06 -15.32
CA VAL A 333 -2.63 2.87 -15.67
C VAL A 333 -2.89 2.04 -14.41
N ILE A 334 -4.13 1.58 -14.25
CA ILE A 334 -4.50 0.60 -13.22
C ILE A 334 -4.99 -0.66 -13.94
N CYS A 335 -4.23 -1.74 -13.85
CA CYS A 335 -4.60 -3.08 -14.28
C CYS A 335 -5.30 -3.75 -13.11
N SER A 336 -6.62 -3.91 -13.18
CA SER A 336 -7.41 -4.45 -12.08
C SER A 336 -7.91 -5.85 -12.37
N ASP A 337 -7.66 -6.78 -11.44
CA ASP A 337 -8.42 -8.02 -11.44
C ASP A 337 -9.90 -7.71 -11.20
N LYS A 338 -10.77 -8.50 -11.80
CA LYS A 338 -12.22 -8.36 -11.65
C LYS A 338 -12.68 -8.79 -10.27
N THR A 339 -12.34 -10.05 -9.91
CA THR A 339 -12.93 -10.75 -8.75
C THR A 339 -12.41 -10.17 -7.44
N GLY A 340 -13.31 -9.91 -6.50
CA GLY A 340 -12.95 -9.40 -5.18
C GLY A 340 -12.51 -7.94 -5.13
N THR A 341 -12.06 -7.35 -6.25
CA THR A 341 -11.60 -5.95 -6.35
C THR A 341 -12.68 -5.03 -6.92
N LEU A 342 -13.08 -5.28 -8.18
CA LEU A 342 -14.13 -4.53 -8.87
C LEU A 342 -15.52 -5.06 -8.53
N THR A 343 -15.61 -6.34 -8.16
CA THR A 343 -16.83 -7.03 -7.75
C THR A 343 -16.78 -7.41 -6.27
N GLN A 344 -17.93 -7.81 -5.73
CA GLN A 344 -18.08 -8.09 -4.30
C GLN A 344 -17.48 -9.43 -3.85
N ASN A 345 -17.02 -10.27 -4.79
CA ASN A 345 -16.63 -11.67 -4.57
C ASN A 345 -17.77 -12.47 -3.87
N LYS A 346 -18.98 -12.15 -4.24
CA LYS A 346 -20.20 -12.76 -3.68
C LYS A 346 -21.21 -13.04 -4.78
N MET A 347 -21.31 -14.32 -5.16
CA MET A 347 -22.33 -14.72 -6.11
C MET A 347 -23.73 -14.37 -5.59
N THR A 348 -24.55 -13.83 -6.47
CA THR A 348 -25.92 -13.41 -6.14
C THR A 348 -26.85 -13.83 -7.27
N VAL A 349 -27.93 -14.57 -6.94
CA VAL A 349 -28.99 -14.86 -7.92
C VAL A 349 -29.80 -13.60 -8.14
N THR A 350 -29.80 -13.12 -9.39
CA THR A 350 -30.50 -11.90 -9.78
C THR A 350 -31.81 -12.16 -10.47
N ASP A 351 -31.88 -13.24 -11.26
CA ASP A 351 -33.04 -13.58 -12.07
C ASP A 351 -33.30 -15.08 -12.06
N ILE A 352 -34.55 -15.46 -12.15
CA ILE A 352 -35.00 -16.85 -12.19
C ILE A 352 -35.92 -17.00 -13.37
N TYR A 353 -35.68 -18.01 -14.23
CA TYR A 353 -36.61 -18.38 -15.27
C TYR A 353 -37.41 -19.61 -14.82
N ILE A 354 -38.70 -19.41 -14.60
CA ILE A 354 -39.62 -20.43 -14.13
C ILE A 354 -41.00 -20.23 -14.79
N ASN A 355 -41.70 -21.30 -15.12
CA ASN A 355 -43.00 -21.23 -15.80
C ASN A 355 -42.97 -20.29 -17.03
N HIS A 356 -41.95 -20.39 -17.86
CA HIS A 356 -41.70 -19.59 -19.08
C HIS A 356 -41.59 -18.08 -18.89
N THR A 357 -41.42 -17.63 -17.67
CA THR A 357 -41.27 -16.20 -17.32
C THR A 357 -40.01 -15.94 -16.50
N VAL A 358 -39.46 -14.75 -16.64
CA VAL A 358 -38.34 -14.28 -15.80
C VAL A 358 -38.92 -13.57 -14.58
N VAL A 359 -38.52 -13.99 -13.40
CA VAL A 359 -38.96 -13.43 -12.11
C VAL A 359 -37.77 -13.13 -11.21
N LYS A 360 -37.94 -12.22 -10.25
CA LYS A 360 -36.94 -11.96 -9.21
C LYS A 360 -37.09 -12.93 -8.05
N PRO A 361 -35.99 -13.23 -7.31
CA PRO A 361 -36.03 -14.14 -6.14
C PRO A 361 -37.12 -13.82 -5.12
N GLU A 362 -37.37 -12.54 -4.87
CA GLU A 362 -38.38 -12.05 -3.89
C GLU A 362 -39.84 -12.34 -4.32
N SER A 363 -40.04 -12.63 -5.60
CA SER A 363 -41.38 -12.97 -6.12
C SER A 363 -41.74 -14.45 -6.06
N LEU A 364 -40.78 -15.31 -5.67
CA LEU A 364 -41.06 -16.72 -5.44
C LEU A 364 -41.97 -16.89 -4.21
N LYS A 365 -42.92 -17.82 -4.30
CA LYS A 365 -43.92 -18.08 -3.24
C LYS A 365 -43.85 -19.52 -2.80
N LEU A 366 -43.65 -19.80 -1.52
CA LEU A 366 -43.63 -21.16 -0.95
C LEU A 366 -44.98 -21.87 -1.07
N THR A 367 -46.06 -21.12 -1.25
CA THR A 367 -47.42 -21.67 -1.45
C THR A 367 -47.62 -22.32 -2.81
N GLU A 368 -46.85 -21.91 -3.83
CA GLU A 368 -46.91 -22.44 -5.19
C GLU A 368 -46.06 -23.71 -5.29
N PRO A 369 -46.64 -24.87 -5.70
CA PRO A 369 -45.90 -26.11 -5.76
C PRO A 369 -44.64 -26.09 -6.65
N LEU A 370 -44.71 -25.40 -7.79
CA LEU A 370 -43.58 -25.25 -8.71
C LEU A 370 -42.44 -24.40 -8.11
N HIS A 371 -42.76 -23.31 -7.46
CA HIS A 371 -41.76 -22.48 -6.75
C HIS A 371 -41.15 -23.25 -5.58
N ARG A 372 -41.95 -24.00 -4.87
CA ARG A 372 -41.49 -24.81 -3.71
C ARG A 372 -40.51 -25.91 -4.12
N ILE A 373 -40.79 -26.64 -5.20
CA ILE A 373 -39.85 -27.67 -5.70
C ILE A 373 -38.52 -27.04 -6.19
N PHE A 374 -38.57 -25.87 -6.82
CA PHE A 374 -37.38 -25.10 -7.20
C PHE A 374 -36.53 -24.73 -5.98
N LEU A 375 -37.18 -24.20 -4.94
CA LEU A 375 -36.50 -23.78 -3.69
C LEU A 375 -35.96 -25.03 -2.92
N TYR A 376 -36.69 -26.12 -2.86
CA TYR A 376 -36.20 -27.38 -2.25
C TYR A 376 -34.99 -27.91 -3.01
N ASN A 377 -34.97 -27.88 -4.34
CA ASN A 377 -33.82 -28.29 -5.11
C ASN A 377 -32.59 -27.38 -4.82
N ALA A 378 -32.79 -26.08 -4.73
CA ALA A 378 -31.74 -25.13 -4.39
C ALA A 378 -31.16 -25.34 -2.99
N ILE A 379 -31.97 -25.78 -2.00
CA ILE A 379 -31.56 -25.96 -0.61
C ILE A 379 -31.01 -27.34 -0.34
N LEU A 380 -31.76 -28.41 -0.78
CA LEU A 380 -31.45 -29.79 -0.46
C LEU A 380 -30.29 -30.30 -1.33
N ASN A 381 -30.29 -30.02 -2.62
CA ASN A 381 -29.24 -30.38 -3.55
C ASN A 381 -28.07 -29.35 -3.48
N ASN A 382 -27.42 -29.25 -2.30
CA ASN A 382 -26.51 -28.19 -1.96
C ASN A 382 -25.67 -28.59 -0.75
N ASP A 383 -24.36 -28.37 -0.79
CA ASP A 383 -23.40 -28.67 0.27
C ASP A 383 -22.95 -27.45 1.09
N ALA A 384 -23.27 -26.23 0.62
CA ALA A 384 -23.00 -25.02 1.38
C ALA A 384 -23.95 -24.87 2.60
N SER A 385 -23.56 -24.04 3.54
CA SER A 385 -24.37 -23.64 4.70
C SER A 385 -24.24 -22.14 5.01
N VAL A 386 -25.25 -21.56 5.68
CA VAL A 386 -25.23 -20.16 6.12
C VAL A 386 -25.41 -20.09 7.63
N GLN A 387 -24.32 -19.92 8.38
CA GLN A 387 -24.33 -19.82 9.83
C GLN A 387 -24.06 -18.39 10.29
N MET A 388 -24.91 -17.80 11.13
CA MET A 388 -24.79 -16.42 11.68
C MET A 388 -24.50 -15.37 10.60
N LYS A 389 -25.14 -15.46 9.42
CA LYS A 389 -24.92 -14.60 8.24
C LYS A 389 -23.56 -14.83 7.54
N LYS A 390 -22.78 -15.82 7.92
CA LYS A 390 -21.54 -16.20 7.25
C LYS A 390 -21.82 -17.38 6.34
N GLU A 391 -21.53 -17.21 5.06
CA GLU A 391 -21.64 -18.25 4.03
C GLU A 391 -20.43 -19.19 4.13
N ILE A 392 -20.67 -20.51 4.13
CA ILE A 392 -19.66 -21.55 4.20
C ILE A 392 -19.91 -22.52 3.05
N GLY A 393 -18.93 -22.72 2.18
CA GLY A 393 -19.02 -23.60 1.01
C GLY A 393 -18.77 -22.84 -0.30
N ASP A 394 -19.07 -23.49 -1.43
CA ASP A 394 -18.90 -22.91 -2.76
C ASP A 394 -19.80 -21.67 -2.94
N PRO A 395 -19.28 -20.55 -3.48
CA PRO A 395 -20.08 -19.34 -3.68
C PRO A 395 -21.29 -19.52 -4.58
N THR A 396 -21.22 -20.41 -5.57
CA THR A 396 -22.36 -20.75 -6.46
C THR A 396 -23.47 -21.47 -5.70
N GLU A 397 -23.12 -22.26 -4.69
CA GLU A 397 -24.08 -22.95 -3.84
C GLU A 397 -24.62 -22.04 -2.73
N SER A 398 -23.76 -21.27 -2.07
CA SER A 398 -24.15 -20.32 -1.03
C SER A 398 -25.16 -19.29 -1.52
N CYS A 399 -25.03 -18.81 -2.76
CA CYS A 399 -25.96 -17.83 -3.34
C CYS A 399 -27.38 -18.40 -3.52
N LEU A 400 -27.53 -19.73 -3.75
CA LEU A 400 -28.82 -20.40 -3.84
C LEU A 400 -29.53 -20.42 -2.49
N LEU A 401 -28.79 -20.61 -1.39
CA LEU A 401 -29.33 -20.53 -0.03
C LEU A 401 -29.77 -19.10 0.31
N THR A 402 -28.95 -18.13 -0.02
CA THR A 402 -29.26 -16.70 0.15
C THR A 402 -30.49 -16.29 -0.69
N MET A 403 -30.63 -16.80 -1.91
CA MET A 403 -31.82 -16.65 -2.76
C MET A 403 -33.08 -17.21 -2.07
N ALA A 404 -32.99 -18.42 -1.52
CA ALA A 404 -34.10 -19.06 -0.83
C ALA A 404 -34.53 -18.26 0.44
N GLN A 405 -33.58 -17.67 1.17
CA GLN A 405 -33.88 -16.77 2.27
C GLN A 405 -34.62 -15.51 1.80
N LYS A 406 -34.20 -14.89 0.70
CA LYS A 406 -34.88 -13.73 0.09
C LYS A 406 -36.28 -14.08 -0.39
N ALA A 407 -36.51 -15.28 -0.88
CA ALA A 407 -37.83 -15.79 -1.29
C ALA A 407 -38.84 -15.96 -0.14
N GLY A 408 -38.46 -15.64 1.09
CA GLY A 408 -39.36 -15.57 2.22
C GLY A 408 -39.27 -16.73 3.23
N LEU A 409 -38.32 -17.64 3.10
CA LEU A 409 -38.07 -18.69 4.10
C LEU A 409 -37.83 -18.09 5.49
N THR A 410 -37.05 -17.02 5.58
CA THR A 410 -36.78 -16.32 6.86
C THR A 410 -38.05 -15.70 7.47
N LYS A 411 -38.99 -15.22 6.64
CA LYS A 411 -40.27 -14.68 7.09
C LYS A 411 -41.23 -15.77 7.61
N ALA A 412 -41.06 -16.99 7.10
CA ALA A 412 -41.82 -18.17 7.57
C ALA A 412 -41.20 -18.82 8.82
N GLY A 413 -40.05 -18.28 9.32
CA GLY A 413 -39.35 -18.87 10.48
C GLY A 413 -38.66 -20.20 10.21
N ILE A 414 -38.48 -20.56 8.92
CA ILE A 414 -37.89 -21.83 8.50
C ILE A 414 -36.46 -21.57 8.05
N SER A 415 -35.47 -22.10 8.78
CA SER A 415 -34.07 -22.10 8.32
C SER A 415 -33.80 -23.29 7.39
N GLU A 416 -32.74 -23.17 6.57
CA GLU A 416 -32.26 -24.28 5.74
C GLU A 416 -31.89 -25.51 6.58
N GLU A 417 -31.32 -25.30 7.76
CA GLU A 417 -30.98 -26.36 8.72
C GLU A 417 -32.21 -27.19 9.09
N VAL A 418 -33.31 -26.51 9.44
CA VAL A 418 -34.59 -27.17 9.77
C VAL A 418 -35.12 -27.99 8.58
N ILE A 419 -35.01 -27.45 7.36
CA ILE A 419 -35.44 -28.19 6.15
C ILE A 419 -34.60 -29.44 5.96
N ARG A 420 -33.29 -29.34 6.11
CA ARG A 420 -32.36 -30.48 5.95
C ARG A 420 -32.52 -31.52 7.07
N GLU A 421 -32.83 -31.12 8.29
CA GLU A 421 -33.15 -32.02 9.39
C GLU A 421 -34.48 -32.75 9.17
N MET A 422 -35.51 -32.07 8.67
CA MET A 422 -36.81 -32.64 8.37
C MET A 422 -36.78 -33.58 7.15
N ILE A 423 -35.88 -33.34 6.19
CA ILE A 423 -35.73 -34.02 4.93
C ILE A 423 -34.28 -34.49 4.77
N PRO A 424 -33.90 -35.59 5.45
CA PRO A 424 -32.51 -36.06 5.39
C PRO A 424 -32.16 -36.61 4.00
N ARG A 425 -30.92 -36.32 3.56
CA ARG A 425 -30.36 -36.84 2.30
C ARG A 425 -30.22 -38.34 2.39
N MET A 426 -30.74 -39.05 1.39
CA MET A 426 -30.68 -40.52 1.32
C MET A 426 -29.45 -41.01 0.53
N GLU A 427 -29.22 -40.43 -0.63
CA GLU A 427 -28.11 -40.78 -1.52
C GLU A 427 -27.68 -39.55 -2.30
N GLU A 428 -26.45 -39.55 -2.80
CA GLU A 428 -25.92 -38.44 -3.59
C GLU A 428 -24.98 -38.93 -4.69
N LEU A 429 -24.95 -38.16 -5.78
CA LEU A 429 -23.87 -38.08 -6.76
C LEU A 429 -23.34 -36.67 -6.72
N ALA A 430 -22.19 -36.47 -6.08
CA ALA A 430 -21.56 -35.20 -5.89
C ALA A 430 -21.29 -34.50 -7.26
N PHE A 431 -21.08 -33.19 -7.23
CA PHE A 431 -20.75 -32.45 -8.45
C PHE A 431 -19.45 -32.98 -9.08
N ASP A 432 -19.50 -33.17 -10.39
CA ASP A 432 -18.35 -33.57 -11.19
C ASP A 432 -18.20 -32.60 -12.38
N SER A 433 -16.98 -32.15 -12.64
CA SER A 433 -16.69 -31.12 -13.66
C SER A 433 -16.82 -31.60 -15.11
N GLU A 434 -16.65 -32.91 -15.37
CA GLU A 434 -16.83 -33.49 -16.70
C GLU A 434 -18.33 -33.71 -16.97
N ARG A 435 -19.04 -34.23 -15.96
CA ARG A 435 -20.48 -34.46 -16.00
C ARG A 435 -21.31 -33.20 -15.88
N LYS A 436 -20.78 -32.16 -15.21
CA LYS A 436 -21.38 -30.83 -14.97
C LYS A 436 -22.75 -30.88 -14.25
N LEU A 437 -23.02 -31.93 -13.50
CA LEU A 437 -24.25 -32.18 -12.75
C LEU A 437 -23.96 -32.56 -11.31
N MET A 438 -24.93 -32.28 -10.43
CA MET A 438 -25.03 -32.76 -9.07
C MET A 438 -26.44 -33.30 -8.85
N SER A 439 -26.57 -34.50 -8.31
CA SER A 439 -27.86 -35.17 -8.07
C SER A 439 -27.92 -35.68 -6.64
N THR A 440 -29.05 -35.45 -5.97
CA THR A 440 -29.30 -35.89 -4.61
C THR A 440 -30.69 -36.51 -4.50
N LYS A 441 -30.82 -37.58 -3.69
CA LYS A 441 -32.07 -38.33 -3.51
C LYS A 441 -32.69 -38.03 -2.15
N TYR A 442 -33.99 -37.74 -2.16
CA TYR A 442 -34.76 -37.36 -0.97
C TYR A 442 -36.14 -37.99 -0.98
N ARG A 443 -36.73 -38.09 0.20
CA ARG A 443 -38.17 -38.45 0.37
C ARG A 443 -38.94 -37.17 0.75
N LEU A 444 -39.73 -36.68 -0.22
CA LEU A 444 -40.53 -35.45 -0.10
C LEU A 444 -42.02 -35.80 -0.07
N HIS A 445 -42.72 -35.49 1.02
CA HIS A 445 -44.17 -35.77 1.16
C HIS A 445 -44.58 -37.20 0.83
N GLY A 446 -43.72 -38.16 1.16
CA GLY A 446 -43.98 -39.60 0.89
C GLY A 446 -43.57 -40.10 -0.51
N ILE A 447 -43.10 -39.20 -1.38
CA ILE A 447 -42.62 -39.52 -2.73
C ILE A 447 -41.08 -39.45 -2.71
N THR A 448 -40.42 -40.48 -3.25
CA THR A 448 -38.97 -40.46 -3.42
C THR A 448 -38.61 -39.76 -4.71
N MET A 449 -37.73 -38.75 -4.60
CA MET A 449 -37.32 -37.89 -5.72
C MET A 449 -35.81 -37.79 -5.80
N ILE A 450 -35.30 -37.68 -7.04
CA ILE A 450 -33.95 -37.26 -7.35
C ILE A 450 -34.03 -35.80 -7.75
N LEU A 451 -33.33 -34.91 -7.02
CA LEU A 451 -33.16 -33.49 -7.32
C LEU A 451 -31.82 -33.32 -8.02
N THR A 452 -31.82 -32.66 -9.19
CA THR A 452 -30.59 -32.43 -9.98
C THR A 452 -30.44 -30.96 -10.31
N LYS A 453 -29.20 -30.45 -10.23
CA LYS A 453 -28.82 -29.14 -10.73
C LYS A 453 -27.54 -29.26 -11.58
N GLY A 454 -27.36 -28.31 -12.51
CA GLY A 454 -26.13 -28.29 -13.31
C GLY A 454 -26.19 -27.39 -14.54
N ALA A 455 -25.29 -27.66 -15.48
CA ALA A 455 -25.21 -26.93 -16.75
C ALA A 455 -26.47 -27.06 -17.58
N VAL A 456 -26.93 -25.93 -18.14
CA VAL A 456 -28.23 -25.89 -18.85
C VAL A 456 -28.26 -26.80 -20.06
N ASP A 457 -27.20 -26.83 -20.86
CA ASP A 457 -27.05 -27.68 -22.04
C ASP A 457 -27.15 -29.17 -21.68
N VAL A 458 -26.38 -29.60 -20.70
CA VAL A 458 -26.31 -30.99 -20.29
C VAL A 458 -27.60 -31.47 -19.62
N LEU A 459 -28.20 -30.67 -18.73
CA LEU A 459 -29.39 -31.06 -17.99
C LEU A 459 -30.64 -31.08 -18.89
N LEU A 460 -30.75 -30.10 -19.81
CA LEU A 460 -31.90 -29.98 -20.70
C LEU A 460 -32.00 -31.13 -21.70
N GLU A 461 -30.89 -31.68 -22.15
CA GLU A 461 -30.88 -32.88 -23.01
C GLU A 461 -31.45 -34.12 -22.29
N ARG A 462 -31.29 -34.20 -20.96
CA ARG A 462 -31.76 -35.30 -20.11
C ARG A 462 -33.20 -35.10 -19.59
N CYS A 463 -33.85 -33.97 -19.95
CA CYS A 463 -35.21 -33.65 -19.57
C CYS A 463 -36.22 -34.12 -20.61
N VAL A 464 -37.25 -34.86 -20.16
CA VAL A 464 -38.36 -35.39 -20.99
C VAL A 464 -39.65 -34.60 -20.78
N LYS A 465 -39.76 -33.90 -19.64
CA LYS A 465 -40.93 -33.06 -19.31
C LYS A 465 -40.49 -31.69 -18.77
N CYS A 466 -41.41 -30.76 -18.81
CA CYS A 466 -41.28 -29.41 -18.20
C CYS A 466 -42.39 -29.26 -17.15
N ALA A 467 -42.01 -28.80 -15.95
CA ALA A 467 -42.96 -28.44 -14.89
C ALA A 467 -43.58 -27.08 -15.15
N GLU A 468 -44.88 -26.99 -15.11
CA GLU A 468 -45.65 -25.74 -15.25
C GLU A 468 -46.66 -25.60 -14.09
N ILE A 469 -47.17 -24.36 -13.90
CA ILE A 469 -48.28 -24.15 -12.98
C ILE A 469 -49.52 -24.86 -13.55
N GLY A 470 -49.93 -25.96 -12.93
CA GLY A 470 -51.06 -26.78 -13.42
C GLY A 470 -50.65 -28.19 -13.82
N GLY A 471 -49.37 -28.59 -13.82
CA GLY A 471 -48.88 -29.91 -14.05
C GLY A 471 -47.71 -30.03 -15.01
N ASN A 472 -47.19 -31.22 -15.14
CA ASN A 472 -46.03 -31.51 -15.99
C ASN A 472 -46.47 -31.74 -17.44
N ARG A 473 -45.80 -31.09 -18.39
CA ARG A 473 -45.99 -31.27 -19.84
C ARG A 473 -44.81 -31.97 -20.48
N ASP A 474 -45.02 -32.72 -21.55
CA ASP A 474 -43.92 -33.30 -22.33
C ASP A 474 -43.04 -32.21 -22.95
N MET A 475 -41.73 -32.38 -22.89
CA MET A 475 -40.75 -31.47 -23.42
C MET A 475 -40.77 -31.49 -24.94
N THR A 476 -41.07 -30.36 -25.56
CA THR A 476 -41.02 -30.18 -27.01
C THR A 476 -39.73 -29.46 -27.43
N ASP A 477 -39.28 -29.68 -28.69
CA ASP A 477 -38.10 -28.97 -29.21
C ASP A 477 -38.25 -27.47 -29.15
N LYS A 478 -39.47 -26.97 -29.40
CA LYS A 478 -39.78 -25.53 -29.30
C LYS A 478 -39.64 -24.99 -27.85
N MET A 479 -39.93 -25.83 -26.83
CA MET A 479 -39.71 -25.43 -25.42
C MET A 479 -38.23 -25.44 -25.09
N LYS A 480 -37.48 -26.45 -25.55
CA LYS A 480 -36.02 -26.50 -25.39
C LYS A 480 -35.35 -25.28 -26.02
N GLU A 481 -35.74 -24.96 -27.24
CA GLU A 481 -35.22 -23.78 -27.94
C GLU A 481 -35.48 -22.47 -27.16
N LYS A 482 -36.67 -22.26 -26.61
CA LYS A 482 -36.98 -21.10 -25.78
C LYS A 482 -36.14 -21.02 -24.50
N ILE A 483 -35.90 -22.17 -23.84
CA ILE A 483 -35.06 -22.23 -22.64
C ILE A 483 -33.62 -21.90 -23.00
N LEU A 484 -33.10 -22.44 -24.12
CA LEU A 484 -31.75 -22.11 -24.60
C LEU A 484 -31.60 -20.65 -25.01
N GLN A 485 -32.60 -20.09 -25.68
CA GLN A 485 -32.62 -18.64 -26.01
C GLN A 485 -32.61 -17.77 -24.74
N GLN A 486 -33.33 -18.19 -23.69
CA GLN A 486 -33.30 -17.46 -22.41
C GLN A 486 -31.96 -17.59 -21.69
N ASN A 487 -31.36 -18.81 -21.72
CA ASN A 487 -30.01 -19.03 -21.22
C ASN A 487 -28.99 -18.14 -21.93
N GLN A 488 -29.09 -18.08 -23.26
CA GLN A 488 -28.19 -17.21 -24.05
C GLN A 488 -28.36 -15.74 -23.68
N LYS A 489 -29.59 -15.23 -23.53
CA LYS A 489 -29.85 -13.85 -23.06
C LYS A 489 -29.25 -13.58 -21.69
N PHE A 490 -29.33 -14.54 -20.76
CA PHE A 490 -28.70 -14.40 -19.45
C PHE A 490 -27.18 -14.36 -19.58
N SER A 491 -26.59 -15.25 -20.39
CA SER A 491 -25.14 -15.30 -20.63
C SER A 491 -24.61 -14.04 -21.31
N GLU A 492 -25.36 -13.46 -22.28
CA GLU A 492 -25.04 -12.18 -22.93
C GLU A 492 -25.03 -11.00 -21.94
N ASN A 493 -25.82 -11.08 -20.86
CA ASN A 493 -25.79 -10.12 -19.77
C ASN A 493 -24.73 -10.44 -18.68
N GLY A 494 -23.83 -11.39 -18.94
CA GLY A 494 -22.76 -11.78 -18.02
C GLY A 494 -23.21 -12.64 -16.84
N LEU A 495 -24.41 -13.22 -16.90
CA LEU A 495 -24.94 -14.07 -15.83
C LEU A 495 -24.50 -15.52 -16.00
N ARG A 496 -24.05 -16.15 -14.92
CA ARG A 496 -23.87 -17.59 -14.84
C ARG A 496 -25.23 -18.25 -14.59
N VAL A 497 -25.55 -19.31 -15.32
CA VAL A 497 -26.86 -19.94 -15.27
C VAL A 497 -26.74 -21.41 -14.81
N LEU A 498 -27.56 -21.78 -13.84
CA LEU A 498 -27.77 -23.19 -13.44
C LEU A 498 -29.19 -23.61 -13.75
N ALA A 499 -29.33 -24.80 -14.33
CA ALA A 499 -30.62 -25.44 -14.53
C ALA A 499 -30.97 -26.35 -13.33
N PHE A 500 -32.27 -26.47 -13.06
CA PHE A 500 -32.84 -27.28 -12.02
C PHE A 500 -33.88 -28.24 -12.61
N ALA A 501 -33.78 -29.50 -12.21
CA ALA A 501 -34.72 -30.54 -12.63
C ALA A 501 -34.97 -31.55 -11.50
N TYR A 502 -36.00 -32.35 -11.57
CA TYR A 502 -36.27 -33.43 -10.67
C TYR A 502 -36.84 -34.67 -11.41
N LYS A 503 -36.80 -35.82 -10.74
CA LYS A 503 -37.39 -37.07 -11.19
C LYS A 503 -37.97 -37.84 -10.03
N GLU A 504 -39.19 -38.39 -10.16
CA GLU A 504 -39.79 -39.28 -9.18
C GLU A 504 -39.29 -40.70 -9.44
N VAL A 505 -38.91 -41.39 -8.38
CA VAL A 505 -38.38 -42.74 -8.44
C VAL A 505 -38.98 -43.63 -7.34
N ASN A 506 -38.94 -44.94 -7.57
CA ASN A 506 -39.36 -45.94 -6.56
C ASN A 506 -38.34 -45.95 -5.40
N GLU A 507 -38.83 -46.17 -4.16
CA GLU A 507 -38.05 -46.05 -2.93
C GLU A 507 -36.76 -46.92 -2.92
N GLY A 508 -36.84 -48.15 -3.43
CA GLY A 508 -35.73 -49.09 -3.45
C GLY A 508 -34.70 -48.92 -4.56
N LYS A 509 -34.88 -47.96 -5.46
CA LYS A 509 -33.99 -47.77 -6.59
C LYS A 509 -32.77 -46.97 -6.18
N LYS A 510 -31.54 -47.49 -6.36
CA LYS A 510 -30.29 -46.77 -6.05
C LYS A 510 -30.05 -45.62 -7.03
N LEU A 511 -29.43 -44.53 -6.54
CA LEU A 511 -29.00 -43.42 -7.37
C LEU A 511 -27.67 -43.78 -8.07
N THR A 512 -27.75 -43.99 -9.40
CA THR A 512 -26.60 -44.30 -10.25
C THR A 512 -26.52 -43.30 -11.40
N LEU A 513 -25.40 -43.27 -12.11
CA LEU A 513 -25.20 -42.37 -13.27
C LEU A 513 -26.26 -42.63 -14.38
N GLU A 514 -26.75 -43.82 -14.53
CA GLU A 514 -27.80 -44.19 -15.49
C GLU A 514 -29.16 -43.57 -15.14
N GLU A 515 -29.38 -43.27 -13.85
CA GLU A 515 -30.62 -42.65 -13.37
C GLU A 515 -30.68 -41.13 -13.63
N GLU A 516 -29.57 -40.54 -14.01
CA GLU A 516 -29.50 -39.10 -14.39
C GLU A 516 -30.09 -38.85 -15.78
N ASN A 517 -31.24 -39.45 -16.08
CA ASN A 517 -32.02 -39.26 -17.32
C ASN A 517 -33.51 -39.26 -16.99
N GLY A 518 -34.32 -38.73 -17.93
CA GLY A 518 -35.77 -38.73 -17.81
C GLY A 518 -36.27 -37.69 -16.75
N PHE A 519 -35.58 -36.61 -16.62
CA PHE A 519 -35.92 -35.52 -15.69
C PHE A 519 -37.10 -34.67 -16.13
N ILE A 520 -37.70 -33.99 -15.16
CA ILE A 520 -38.71 -32.97 -15.33
C ILE A 520 -37.99 -31.60 -15.07
N PHE A 521 -37.86 -30.78 -16.09
CA PHE A 521 -37.24 -29.46 -15.98
C PHE A 521 -38.12 -28.56 -15.11
N VAL A 522 -37.47 -27.77 -14.18
CA VAL A 522 -38.17 -26.88 -13.25
C VAL A 522 -37.91 -25.40 -13.59
N GLY A 523 -36.65 -25.04 -13.84
CA GLY A 523 -36.29 -23.62 -14.09
C GLY A 523 -34.80 -23.39 -14.15
N LEU A 524 -34.43 -22.12 -14.36
CA LEU A 524 -33.05 -21.65 -14.36
C LEU A 524 -32.86 -20.63 -13.25
N ALA A 525 -31.71 -20.65 -12.58
CA ALA A 525 -31.23 -19.56 -11.74
C ALA A 525 -30.07 -18.85 -12.45
N ALA A 526 -30.21 -17.56 -12.65
CA ALA A 526 -29.17 -16.72 -13.22
C ALA A 526 -28.51 -15.89 -12.11
N MET A 527 -27.21 -15.97 -12.02
CA MET A 527 -26.42 -15.39 -10.94
C MET A 527 -25.19 -14.65 -11.46
N ILE A 528 -24.74 -13.68 -10.70
CA ILE A 528 -23.56 -12.86 -11.00
C ILE A 528 -22.84 -12.51 -9.71
N ASP A 529 -21.54 -12.30 -9.77
CA ASP A 529 -20.80 -11.54 -8.78
C ASP A 529 -20.96 -10.05 -9.10
N PRO A 530 -21.81 -9.30 -8.36
CA PRO A 530 -22.17 -7.94 -8.74
C PRO A 530 -20.99 -6.98 -8.59
N PRO A 531 -20.88 -5.96 -9.47
CA PRO A 531 -19.92 -4.88 -9.28
C PRO A 531 -20.17 -4.19 -7.93
N ARG A 532 -19.09 -3.68 -7.31
CA ARG A 532 -19.21 -2.79 -6.17
C ARG A 532 -19.77 -1.45 -6.63
N GLU A 533 -20.70 -0.85 -5.89
CA GLU A 533 -21.28 0.44 -6.24
C GLU A 533 -20.19 1.52 -6.30
N GLU A 534 -19.26 1.52 -5.36
CA GLU A 534 -18.15 2.46 -5.28
C GLU A 534 -17.15 2.32 -6.44
N ALA A 535 -17.08 1.16 -7.10
CA ALA A 535 -16.17 0.94 -8.22
C ALA A 535 -16.54 1.78 -9.44
N VAL A 536 -17.83 2.02 -9.67
CA VAL A 536 -18.31 2.86 -10.78
C VAL A 536 -17.82 4.30 -10.64
N ASP A 537 -18.03 4.90 -9.46
CA ASP A 537 -17.60 6.26 -9.15
C ASP A 537 -16.07 6.38 -9.16
N ALA A 538 -15.37 5.35 -8.66
CA ALA A 538 -13.92 5.31 -8.62
C ALA A 538 -13.31 5.23 -10.02
N VAL A 539 -13.85 4.41 -10.93
CA VAL A 539 -13.39 4.32 -12.34
C VAL A 539 -13.64 5.64 -13.06
N GLN A 540 -14.78 6.28 -12.84
CA GLN A 540 -15.05 7.60 -13.42
C GLN A 540 -14.07 8.65 -12.89
N THR A 541 -13.76 8.64 -11.59
CA THR A 541 -12.79 9.54 -10.96
C THR A 541 -11.37 9.27 -11.49
N ALA A 542 -10.98 7.99 -11.65
CA ALA A 542 -9.70 7.61 -12.25
C ALA A 542 -9.54 8.21 -13.65
N ARG A 543 -10.58 8.09 -14.48
CA ARG A 543 -10.61 8.65 -15.84
C ARG A 543 -10.46 10.18 -15.83
N GLN A 544 -11.18 10.88 -14.94
CA GLN A 544 -11.03 12.33 -14.77
C GLN A 544 -9.63 12.72 -14.33
N ALA A 545 -8.98 11.85 -13.56
CA ALA A 545 -7.60 11.98 -13.09
C ALA A 545 -6.55 11.66 -14.18
N GLY A 546 -6.99 11.32 -15.40
CA GLY A 546 -6.12 10.91 -16.51
C GLY A 546 -5.50 9.52 -16.31
N ILE A 547 -6.13 8.67 -15.51
CA ILE A 547 -5.70 7.28 -15.24
C ILE A 547 -6.57 6.34 -16.05
N ARG A 548 -5.95 5.48 -16.86
CA ARG A 548 -6.65 4.43 -17.59
C ARG A 548 -6.83 3.21 -16.68
N THR A 549 -8.07 2.73 -16.58
CA THR A 549 -8.36 1.48 -15.89
C THR A 549 -8.55 0.38 -16.93
N VAL A 550 -7.88 -0.75 -16.72
CA VAL A 550 -7.92 -1.95 -17.56
C VAL A 550 -8.36 -3.12 -16.71
N MET A 551 -9.35 -3.89 -17.18
CA MET A 551 -9.82 -5.09 -16.50
C MET A 551 -9.05 -6.31 -17.01
N ILE A 552 -8.57 -7.12 -16.07
CA ILE A 552 -7.88 -8.39 -16.34
C ILE A 552 -8.61 -9.49 -15.57
N THR A 553 -9.05 -10.57 -16.24
CA THR A 553 -9.86 -11.60 -15.59
C THR A 553 -9.68 -12.99 -16.20
N GLY A 554 -9.91 -14.02 -15.39
CA GLY A 554 -10.06 -15.40 -15.84
C GLY A 554 -11.43 -15.73 -16.46
N ASP A 555 -12.39 -14.83 -16.40
CA ASP A 555 -13.75 -15.02 -16.91
C ASP A 555 -13.81 -15.06 -18.45
N HIS A 556 -14.95 -15.54 -18.95
CA HIS A 556 -15.27 -15.52 -20.38
C HIS A 556 -15.40 -14.07 -20.90
N LYS A 557 -14.95 -13.81 -22.13
CA LYS A 557 -14.90 -12.50 -22.78
C LYS A 557 -16.24 -11.73 -22.67
N VAL A 558 -17.37 -12.38 -23.00
CA VAL A 558 -18.70 -11.77 -22.95
C VAL A 558 -19.09 -11.33 -21.53
N THR A 559 -18.79 -12.13 -20.52
CA THR A 559 -19.02 -11.79 -19.11
C THR A 559 -18.17 -10.62 -18.67
N ALA A 560 -16.89 -10.61 -19.04
CA ALA A 560 -15.95 -9.55 -18.74
C ALA A 560 -16.35 -8.22 -19.37
N GLU A 561 -16.75 -8.22 -20.64
CA GLU A 561 -17.28 -7.04 -21.38
C GLU A 561 -18.51 -6.47 -20.69
N ALA A 562 -19.51 -7.32 -20.37
CA ALA A 562 -20.76 -6.89 -19.73
C ALA A 562 -20.52 -6.21 -18.35
N ILE A 563 -19.59 -6.74 -17.55
CA ILE A 563 -19.24 -6.18 -16.25
C ILE A 563 -18.43 -4.90 -16.43
N ALA A 564 -17.45 -4.89 -17.35
CA ALA A 564 -16.61 -3.73 -17.62
C ALA A 564 -17.43 -2.55 -18.18
N GLU A 565 -18.47 -2.81 -18.98
CA GLU A 565 -19.41 -1.80 -19.46
C GLU A 565 -20.22 -1.20 -18.31
N LYS A 566 -20.77 -2.04 -17.41
CA LYS A 566 -21.53 -1.59 -16.24
C LYS A 566 -20.70 -0.73 -15.29
N ILE A 567 -19.41 -1.03 -15.12
CA ILE A 567 -18.49 -0.26 -14.28
C ILE A 567 -17.97 0.99 -15.00
N GLY A 568 -18.11 1.05 -16.34
CA GLY A 568 -17.64 2.15 -17.16
C GLY A 568 -16.17 2.06 -17.59
N ILE A 569 -15.53 0.90 -17.46
CA ILE A 569 -14.18 0.62 -17.99
C ILE A 569 -14.25 0.46 -19.51
N PHE A 570 -15.18 -0.35 -20.03
CA PHE A 570 -15.33 -0.66 -21.43
C PHE A 570 -16.26 0.34 -22.12
N GLN A 571 -15.82 0.93 -23.24
CA GLN A 571 -16.56 1.92 -24.04
C GLN A 571 -16.75 1.43 -25.47
N LYS A 572 -17.59 2.12 -26.24
CA LYS A 572 -18.06 1.72 -27.59
C LYS A 572 -16.93 1.43 -28.61
N ASN A 573 -15.76 2.02 -28.43
CA ASN A 573 -14.60 1.83 -29.33
C ASN A 573 -13.47 1.02 -28.71
N ASP A 574 -13.66 0.53 -27.47
CA ASP A 574 -12.64 -0.25 -26.80
C ASP A 574 -12.65 -1.71 -27.29
N LEU A 575 -11.50 -2.35 -27.17
CA LEU A 575 -11.31 -3.76 -27.52
C LEU A 575 -11.29 -4.62 -26.27
N ALA A 576 -11.84 -5.84 -26.40
CA ALA A 576 -11.65 -6.93 -25.46
C ALA A 576 -10.88 -8.06 -26.15
N VAL A 577 -9.85 -8.59 -25.47
CA VAL A 577 -8.94 -9.60 -26.02
C VAL A 577 -8.90 -10.79 -25.07
N THR A 578 -8.93 -12.00 -25.61
CA THR A 578 -8.73 -13.24 -24.84
C THR A 578 -7.24 -13.57 -24.68
N GLY A 579 -6.90 -14.42 -23.69
CA GLY A 579 -5.53 -14.91 -23.51
C GLY A 579 -4.99 -15.59 -24.78
N GLN A 580 -5.80 -16.38 -25.49
CA GLN A 580 -5.40 -17.02 -26.75
C GLN A 580 -5.12 -16.02 -27.86
N GLU A 581 -5.96 -14.98 -28.02
CA GLU A 581 -5.74 -13.88 -28.97
C GLU A 581 -4.46 -13.12 -28.60
N LEU A 582 -4.22 -12.89 -27.32
CA LEU A 582 -3.02 -12.23 -26.80
C LEU A 582 -1.74 -13.05 -27.05
N ASP A 583 -1.80 -14.38 -26.85
CA ASP A 583 -0.67 -15.29 -27.11
C ASP A 583 -0.29 -15.36 -28.60
N ALA A 584 -1.26 -15.15 -29.49
CA ALA A 584 -1.05 -15.12 -30.94
C ALA A 584 -0.47 -13.78 -31.44
N MET A 585 -0.54 -12.69 -30.63
CA MET A 585 0.00 -11.37 -31.01
C MET A 585 1.50 -11.28 -30.71
N SER A 586 2.25 -10.62 -31.58
CA SER A 586 3.62 -10.16 -31.25
C SER A 586 3.60 -9.01 -30.24
N ASP A 587 4.75 -8.69 -29.63
CA ASP A 587 4.84 -7.55 -28.70
C ASP A 587 4.60 -6.21 -29.43
N GLU A 588 5.00 -6.09 -30.72
CA GLU A 588 4.80 -4.91 -31.53
C GLU A 588 3.32 -4.70 -31.86
N GLU A 589 2.59 -5.77 -32.19
CA GLU A 589 1.15 -5.72 -32.45
C GLU A 589 0.38 -5.34 -31.17
N LEU A 590 0.76 -5.96 -30.04
CA LEU A 590 0.17 -5.60 -28.74
C LEU A 590 0.46 -4.14 -28.39
N ASP A 591 1.68 -3.65 -28.59
CA ASP A 591 2.03 -2.25 -28.32
C ASP A 591 1.23 -1.27 -29.18
N GLY A 592 0.87 -1.67 -30.43
CA GLY A 592 -0.01 -0.88 -31.30
C GLY A 592 -1.45 -0.76 -30.78
N LEU A 593 -1.99 -1.82 -30.22
CA LEU A 593 -3.39 -1.91 -29.76
C LEU A 593 -3.58 -1.61 -28.26
N LEU A 594 -2.49 -1.48 -27.50
CA LEU A 594 -2.50 -1.43 -26.04
C LEU A 594 -3.42 -0.35 -25.46
N GLU A 595 -3.50 0.81 -26.13
CA GLU A 595 -4.36 1.91 -25.71
C GLU A 595 -5.85 1.73 -26.09
N GLU A 596 -6.15 0.79 -26.98
CA GLU A 596 -7.51 0.47 -27.39
C GLU A 596 -8.10 -0.66 -26.54
N ILE A 597 -7.25 -1.56 -26.00
CA ILE A 597 -7.69 -2.69 -25.20
C ILE A 597 -8.01 -2.24 -23.76
N SER A 598 -9.25 -2.45 -23.33
CA SER A 598 -9.72 -2.18 -21.98
C SER A 598 -10.03 -3.44 -21.16
N VAL A 599 -10.19 -4.61 -21.82
CA VAL A 599 -10.53 -5.88 -21.18
C VAL A 599 -9.66 -7.00 -21.71
N TYR A 600 -9.03 -7.74 -20.78
CA TYR A 600 -8.31 -8.99 -21.06
C TYR A 600 -9.01 -10.13 -20.35
N ALA A 601 -9.54 -11.10 -21.11
CA ALA A 601 -10.34 -12.21 -20.63
C ALA A 601 -9.62 -13.56 -20.75
N ARG A 602 -9.84 -14.51 -19.83
CA ARG A 602 -9.19 -15.83 -19.81
C ARG A 602 -7.68 -15.78 -19.93
N VAL A 603 -7.05 -14.88 -19.20
CA VAL A 603 -5.59 -14.68 -19.24
C VAL A 603 -4.86 -15.57 -18.24
N SER A 604 -3.67 -16.03 -18.66
CA SER A 604 -2.72 -16.76 -17.81
C SER A 604 -1.91 -15.79 -16.92
N PRO A 605 -1.20 -16.28 -15.88
CA PRO A 605 -0.27 -15.46 -15.10
C PRO A 605 0.82 -14.79 -15.96
N GLU A 606 1.34 -15.49 -16.97
CA GLU A 606 2.35 -14.97 -17.90
C GLU A 606 1.78 -13.80 -18.71
N ASN A 607 0.52 -13.90 -19.12
CA ASN A 607 -0.19 -12.83 -19.84
C ASN A 607 -0.33 -11.58 -18.97
N LYS A 608 -0.61 -11.73 -17.66
CA LYS A 608 -0.67 -10.59 -16.72
C LYS A 608 0.67 -9.85 -16.64
N ILE A 609 1.77 -10.58 -16.57
CA ILE A 609 3.14 -10.00 -16.59
C ILE A 609 3.40 -9.27 -17.90
N ARG A 610 3.02 -9.89 -19.04
CA ARG A 610 3.22 -9.31 -20.38
C ARG A 610 2.47 -7.99 -20.54
N ILE A 611 1.22 -7.92 -20.12
CA ILE A 611 0.40 -6.71 -20.16
C ILE A 611 1.07 -5.59 -19.34
N VAL A 612 1.45 -5.86 -18.09
CA VAL A 612 2.12 -4.89 -17.21
C VAL A 612 3.42 -4.39 -17.86
N ARG A 613 4.24 -5.30 -18.38
CA ARG A 613 5.53 -4.96 -19.02
C ARG A 613 5.35 -4.04 -20.24
N ASN A 614 4.34 -4.28 -21.07
CA ASN A 614 4.13 -3.50 -22.28
C ASN A 614 3.63 -2.08 -21.94
N TRP A 615 2.77 -1.92 -20.93
CA TRP A 615 2.43 -0.60 -20.41
C TRP A 615 3.65 0.15 -19.87
N GLN A 616 4.52 -0.53 -19.10
CA GLN A 616 5.77 0.05 -18.57
C GLN A 616 6.74 0.47 -19.68
N LYS A 617 6.89 -0.32 -20.76
CA LYS A 617 7.70 0.04 -21.92
C LYS A 617 7.27 1.34 -22.60
N LYS A 618 5.97 1.65 -22.59
CA LYS A 618 5.42 2.93 -23.09
C LYS A 618 5.62 4.10 -22.12
N GLY A 619 6.32 3.90 -21.00
CA GLY A 619 6.58 4.95 -19.99
C GLY A 619 5.45 5.18 -19.01
N HIS A 620 4.46 4.28 -18.94
CA HIS A 620 3.39 4.36 -17.97
C HIS A 620 3.82 3.79 -16.60
N ILE A 621 3.33 4.41 -15.53
CA ILE A 621 3.42 3.86 -14.17
C ILE A 621 2.17 3.01 -13.92
N VAL A 622 2.39 1.73 -13.71
CA VAL A 622 1.34 0.71 -13.65
C VAL A 622 1.07 0.27 -12.23
N ALA A 623 -0.16 0.41 -11.78
CA ALA A 623 -0.68 -0.29 -10.61
C ALA A 623 -1.37 -1.59 -11.06
N MET A 624 -1.05 -2.73 -10.43
CA MET A 624 -1.67 -4.02 -10.68
C MET A 624 -2.34 -4.54 -9.43
N THR A 625 -3.62 -4.93 -9.51
CA THR A 625 -4.32 -5.57 -8.39
C THR A 625 -4.41 -7.07 -8.57
N GLY A 626 -4.45 -7.81 -7.45
CA GLY A 626 -4.66 -9.25 -7.45
C GLY A 626 -4.87 -9.79 -6.04
N ASP A 627 -5.48 -10.98 -5.93
CA ASP A 627 -5.77 -11.63 -4.66
C ASP A 627 -5.17 -13.04 -4.56
N GLY A 628 -4.82 -13.64 -5.69
CA GLY A 628 -4.36 -15.02 -5.79
C GLY A 628 -2.84 -15.20 -5.96
N VAL A 629 -2.43 -16.45 -5.85
CA VAL A 629 -1.05 -16.89 -6.14
C VAL A 629 -0.67 -16.58 -7.59
N ASN A 630 -1.62 -16.71 -8.50
CA ASN A 630 -1.45 -16.47 -9.94
C ASN A 630 -1.15 -15.01 -10.27
N ASP A 631 -1.47 -14.08 -9.37
CA ASP A 631 -1.24 -12.65 -9.52
C ASP A 631 0.13 -12.20 -9.01
N ALA A 632 0.70 -12.95 -8.08
CA ALA A 632 1.91 -12.55 -7.37
C ALA A 632 3.08 -12.15 -8.30
N PRO A 633 3.37 -12.84 -9.41
CA PRO A 633 4.43 -12.42 -10.32
C PRO A 633 4.13 -11.09 -11.01
N ALA A 634 2.86 -10.83 -11.38
CA ALA A 634 2.44 -9.57 -11.98
C ALA A 634 2.42 -8.42 -10.96
N LEU A 635 1.99 -8.68 -9.70
CA LEU A 635 2.05 -7.74 -8.59
C LEU A 635 3.49 -7.29 -8.32
N LYS A 636 4.43 -8.23 -8.28
CA LYS A 636 5.85 -7.94 -8.07
C LYS A 636 6.48 -7.19 -9.25
N LYS A 637 6.00 -7.43 -10.47
CA LYS A 637 6.49 -6.77 -11.69
C LYS A 637 5.99 -5.34 -11.85
N ALA A 638 4.79 -5.04 -11.40
CA ALA A 638 4.19 -3.71 -11.47
C ALA A 638 4.98 -2.67 -10.67
N ASP A 639 4.83 -1.39 -11.02
CA ASP A 639 5.42 -0.29 -10.24
C ASP A 639 4.75 -0.21 -8.86
N ILE A 640 3.48 -0.59 -8.80
CA ILE A 640 2.70 -0.71 -7.57
C ILE A 640 1.87 -2.00 -7.64
N GLY A 641 2.34 -3.04 -6.96
CA GLY A 641 1.51 -4.22 -6.69
C GLY A 641 0.53 -3.92 -5.56
N VAL A 642 -0.75 -4.24 -5.77
CA VAL A 642 -1.86 -3.99 -4.83
C VAL A 642 -2.54 -5.30 -4.50
N ALA A 643 -2.40 -5.80 -3.28
CA ALA A 643 -3.05 -7.01 -2.84
C ALA A 643 -4.33 -6.72 -2.04
N MET A 644 -5.26 -7.68 -2.08
CA MET A 644 -6.45 -7.66 -1.25
C MET A 644 -6.08 -8.05 0.20
N GLY A 645 -6.64 -7.35 1.18
CA GLY A 645 -6.35 -7.58 2.61
C GLY A 645 -7.18 -8.68 3.23
N ILE A 646 -8.46 -8.80 2.81
CA ILE A 646 -9.43 -9.76 3.33
C ILE A 646 -9.36 -11.08 2.54
N THR A 647 -9.55 -11.02 1.22
CA THR A 647 -9.61 -12.18 0.32
C THR A 647 -8.24 -12.60 -0.19
N GLY A 648 -7.24 -11.70 -0.17
CA GLY A 648 -5.92 -11.96 -0.72
C GLY A 648 -5.15 -13.02 0.05
N THR A 649 -4.46 -13.90 -0.71
CA THR A 649 -3.52 -14.87 -0.15
C THR A 649 -2.30 -14.15 0.46
N GLU A 650 -1.63 -14.76 1.42
CA GLU A 650 -0.42 -14.18 2.02
C GLU A 650 0.69 -13.95 0.97
N VAL A 651 0.70 -14.78 -0.07
CA VAL A 651 1.62 -14.61 -1.21
C VAL A 651 1.36 -13.36 -2.01
N SER A 652 0.09 -13.10 -2.37
CA SER A 652 -0.26 -11.87 -3.07
C SER A 652 0.08 -10.64 -2.23
N LYS A 653 -0.16 -10.72 -0.90
CA LYS A 653 0.22 -9.67 0.05
C LYS A 653 1.73 -9.50 0.14
N ASP A 654 2.51 -10.58 0.12
CA ASP A 654 3.97 -10.49 0.16
C ASP A 654 4.55 -9.89 -1.12
N ALA A 655 4.07 -10.30 -2.27
CA ALA A 655 4.48 -9.78 -3.57
C ALA A 655 4.10 -8.32 -3.81
N SER A 656 3.15 -7.77 -3.06
CA SER A 656 2.60 -6.43 -3.24
C SER A 656 3.38 -5.37 -2.46
N SER A 657 3.37 -4.14 -2.96
CA SER A 657 3.87 -2.94 -2.27
C SER A 657 2.78 -2.17 -1.50
N MET A 658 1.49 -2.49 -1.75
CA MET A 658 0.33 -1.93 -1.07
C MET A 658 -0.72 -3.01 -0.82
N ILE A 659 -1.40 -2.95 0.34
CA ILE A 659 -2.50 -3.85 0.70
C ILE A 659 -3.76 -3.03 0.96
N LEU A 660 -4.89 -3.43 0.36
CA LEU A 660 -6.21 -2.82 0.60
C LEU A 660 -6.90 -3.56 1.75
N ALA A 661 -6.98 -2.94 2.92
CA ALA A 661 -7.60 -3.55 4.10
C ALA A 661 -9.11 -3.82 3.95
N ASP A 662 -9.76 -3.17 2.98
CA ASP A 662 -11.19 -3.25 2.68
C ASP A 662 -11.51 -3.93 1.34
N ASP A 663 -10.51 -4.44 0.63
CA ASP A 663 -10.63 -5.03 -0.72
C ASP A 663 -11.38 -4.14 -1.72
N ASN A 664 -11.29 -2.82 -1.58
CA ASN A 664 -12.10 -1.88 -2.37
C ASN A 664 -11.24 -1.11 -3.38
N PHE A 665 -11.60 -1.19 -4.67
CA PHE A 665 -10.95 -0.43 -5.75
C PHE A 665 -10.94 1.09 -5.49
N ALA A 666 -11.99 1.66 -4.88
CA ALA A 666 -12.06 3.08 -4.57
C ALA A 666 -10.93 3.54 -3.63
N THR A 667 -10.42 2.66 -2.79
CA THR A 667 -9.29 2.93 -1.89
C THR A 667 -7.99 3.17 -2.66
N ILE A 668 -7.81 2.56 -3.84
CA ILE A 668 -6.68 2.84 -4.73
C ILE A 668 -6.69 4.31 -5.18
N ILE A 669 -7.86 4.83 -5.55
CA ILE A 669 -7.99 6.22 -6.00
C ILE A 669 -7.72 7.21 -4.85
N LYS A 670 -8.13 6.88 -3.63
CA LYS A 670 -7.76 7.65 -2.43
C LYS A 670 -6.24 7.61 -2.18
N ALA A 671 -5.62 6.45 -2.34
CA ALA A 671 -4.17 6.30 -2.22
C ALA A 671 -3.42 7.11 -3.28
N VAL A 672 -3.90 7.13 -4.53
CA VAL A 672 -3.36 7.99 -5.60
C VAL A 672 -3.46 9.47 -5.24
N LEU A 673 -4.64 9.92 -4.74
CA LEU A 673 -4.82 11.29 -4.26
C LEU A 673 -3.80 11.66 -3.18
N ASN A 674 -3.64 10.77 -2.20
CA ASN A 674 -2.68 10.98 -1.11
C ASN A 674 -1.24 10.97 -1.61
N GLY A 675 -0.87 10.08 -2.56
CA GLY A 675 0.47 10.08 -3.18
C GLY A 675 0.77 11.40 -3.91
N ARG A 676 -0.18 11.92 -4.70
CA ARG A 676 -0.09 13.25 -5.36
C ARG A 676 0.06 14.37 -4.33
N ASN A 677 -0.67 14.29 -3.21
CA ASN A 677 -0.61 15.26 -2.13
C ASN A 677 0.74 15.25 -1.41
N VAL A 678 1.25 14.07 -1.07
CA VAL A 678 2.57 13.91 -0.43
C VAL A 678 3.66 14.54 -1.29
N TYR A 679 3.70 14.22 -2.58
CA TYR A 679 4.67 14.81 -3.51
C TYR A 679 4.54 16.34 -3.59
N ARG A 680 3.32 16.88 -3.70
CA ARG A 680 3.07 18.32 -3.69
C ARG A 680 3.56 18.98 -2.41
N ASN A 681 3.28 18.38 -1.26
CA ASN A 681 3.69 18.91 0.04
C ASN A 681 5.22 18.91 0.20
N ILE A 682 5.89 17.84 -0.25
CA ILE A 682 7.36 17.77 -0.30
C ILE A 682 7.89 18.90 -1.18
N LYS A 683 7.39 19.06 -2.40
CA LYS A 683 7.80 20.12 -3.33
C LYS A 683 7.62 21.52 -2.73
N ASN A 684 6.51 21.75 -2.05
CA ASN A 684 6.22 23.02 -1.38
C ASN A 684 7.15 23.29 -0.19
N ALA A 685 7.47 22.28 0.61
CA ALA A 685 8.41 22.39 1.71
C ALA A 685 9.84 22.70 1.21
N ILE A 686 10.25 22.04 0.12
CA ILE A 686 11.53 22.31 -0.56
C ILE A 686 11.56 23.76 -1.06
N GLN A 687 10.49 24.23 -1.69
CA GLN A 687 10.39 25.60 -2.18
C GLN A 687 10.50 26.62 -1.06
N PHE A 688 9.86 26.36 0.09
CA PHE A 688 9.96 27.21 1.28
C PHE A 688 11.41 27.32 1.78
N LEU A 689 12.07 26.19 2.00
CA LEU A 689 13.44 26.16 2.53
C LEU A 689 14.42 26.86 1.59
N LEU A 690 14.38 26.50 0.29
CA LEU A 690 15.32 27.04 -0.69
C LEU A 690 15.11 28.52 -0.97
N SER A 691 13.87 29.03 -1.03
CA SER A 691 13.60 30.44 -1.28
C SER A 691 14.03 31.30 -0.09
N GLY A 692 13.88 30.80 1.13
CA GLY A 692 14.39 31.45 2.32
C GLY A 692 15.92 31.53 2.35
N ASN A 693 16.63 30.46 2.01
CA ASN A 693 18.09 30.45 1.93
C ASN A 693 18.60 31.37 0.80
N MET A 694 17.92 31.34 -0.35
CA MET A 694 18.23 32.23 -1.47
C MET A 694 18.13 33.72 -1.06
N ALA A 695 17.13 34.09 -0.24
CA ALA A 695 17.00 35.45 0.26
C ALA A 695 18.21 35.87 1.11
N ALA A 696 18.68 35.00 1.99
CA ALA A 696 19.88 35.27 2.79
C ALA A 696 21.14 35.41 1.90
N ILE A 697 21.31 34.50 0.93
CA ILE A 697 22.44 34.55 -0.03
C ILE A 697 22.43 35.86 -0.82
N ILE A 698 21.29 36.29 -1.36
CA ILE A 698 21.16 37.53 -2.12
C ILE A 698 21.49 38.74 -1.24
N ALA A 699 20.98 38.80 0.00
CA ALA A 699 21.27 39.89 0.91
C ALA A 699 22.78 40.01 1.23
N VAL A 700 23.43 38.88 1.48
CA VAL A 700 24.88 38.84 1.74
C VAL A 700 25.69 39.25 0.50
N LEU A 701 25.34 38.75 -0.69
CA LEU A 701 26.00 39.14 -1.94
C LEU A 701 25.87 40.66 -2.19
N VAL A 702 24.67 41.21 -2.04
CA VAL A 702 24.44 42.64 -2.23
C VAL A 702 25.32 43.47 -1.28
N CYS A 703 25.36 43.10 0.01
CA CYS A 703 26.24 43.81 0.97
C CYS A 703 27.72 43.65 0.62
N SER A 704 28.15 42.43 0.20
CA SER A 704 29.54 42.18 -0.18
C SER A 704 29.95 42.97 -1.42
N VAL A 705 29.09 43.09 -2.44
CA VAL A 705 29.36 43.85 -3.66
C VAL A 705 29.32 45.36 -3.38
N ALA A 706 28.38 45.81 -2.55
CA ALA A 706 28.23 47.23 -2.19
C ALA A 706 29.22 47.72 -1.11
N ALA A 707 30.12 46.85 -0.64
CA ALA A 707 31.06 47.15 0.46
C ALA A 707 30.36 47.61 1.75
N LEU A 708 29.14 47.13 2.00
CA LEU A 708 28.38 47.41 3.23
C LEU A 708 28.80 46.42 4.35
N PRO A 709 28.56 46.75 5.63
CA PRO A 709 28.73 45.84 6.73
C PRO A 709 27.91 44.53 6.53
N SER A 710 28.31 43.46 7.21
CA SER A 710 27.60 42.20 7.12
C SER A 710 26.17 42.28 7.68
N PRO A 711 25.13 41.88 6.89
CA PRO A 711 23.74 41.98 7.35
C PRO A 711 23.38 40.92 8.40
N PHE A 712 24.19 39.88 8.52
CA PHE A 712 23.94 38.75 9.43
C PHE A 712 25.22 38.31 10.12
N LYS A 713 25.07 37.87 11.36
CA LYS A 713 26.08 37.09 12.09
C LYS A 713 25.89 35.61 11.79
N PRO A 714 26.92 34.76 11.93
CA PRO A 714 26.78 33.28 11.75
C PRO A 714 25.64 32.68 12.58
N VAL A 715 25.51 33.09 13.84
CA VAL A 715 24.46 32.64 14.77
C VAL A 715 23.05 32.94 14.26
N HIS A 716 22.85 34.08 13.58
CA HIS A 716 21.56 34.45 13.03
C HIS A 716 21.08 33.48 11.97
N LEU A 717 21.95 33.11 11.02
CA LEU A 717 21.64 32.23 9.92
C LEU A 717 21.41 30.78 10.40
N LEU A 718 22.18 30.32 11.37
CA LEU A 718 22.02 29.01 12.00
C LEU A 718 20.70 28.92 12.78
N PHE A 719 20.34 29.92 13.53
CA PHE A 719 19.06 30.01 14.24
C PHE A 719 17.86 29.90 13.26
N ILE A 720 17.93 30.63 12.15
CA ILE A 720 16.90 30.60 11.14
C ILE A 720 16.75 29.21 10.57
N ASN A 721 17.80 28.59 10.06
CA ASN A 721 17.75 27.30 9.36
C ASN A 721 17.35 26.14 10.29
N LEU A 722 17.86 26.14 11.52
CA LEU A 722 17.63 25.04 12.46
C LEU A 722 16.30 25.16 13.20
N LEU A 723 16.02 26.30 13.78
CA LEU A 723 14.91 26.47 14.71
C LEU A 723 13.65 26.98 14.04
N THR A 724 13.77 28.03 13.22
CA THR A 724 12.57 28.68 12.68
C THR A 724 12.06 28.08 11.38
N ASP A 725 12.91 27.44 10.58
CA ASP A 725 12.49 26.88 9.29
C ASP A 725 11.98 25.45 9.38
N SER A 726 12.52 24.65 10.29
CA SER A 726 12.14 23.23 10.40
C SER A 726 10.66 23.05 10.73
N LEU A 727 10.09 23.89 11.61
CA LEU A 727 8.69 23.80 12.03
C LEU A 727 7.70 24.15 10.90
N PRO A 728 7.84 25.29 10.17
CA PRO A 728 6.98 25.59 9.04
C PRO A 728 7.12 24.58 7.90
N ALA A 729 8.33 24.09 7.61
CA ALA A 729 8.54 23.10 6.56
C ALA A 729 7.81 21.78 6.86
N LEU A 730 7.86 21.30 8.11
CA LEU A 730 7.06 20.14 8.56
C LEU A 730 5.57 20.43 8.47
N ALA A 731 5.12 21.60 8.88
CA ALA A 731 3.71 21.98 8.83
C ALA A 731 3.18 22.06 7.39
N ILE A 732 3.99 22.52 6.43
CA ILE A 732 3.67 22.48 4.99
C ILE A 732 3.55 21.03 4.51
N GLY A 733 4.42 20.14 5.00
CA GLY A 733 4.37 18.70 4.70
C GLY A 733 3.06 18.04 5.16
N MET A 734 2.39 18.62 6.16
CA MET A 734 1.12 18.13 6.74
C MET A 734 -0.13 18.78 6.10
N GLU A 735 0.00 19.47 4.98
CA GLU A 735 -1.13 20.09 4.29
C GLU A 735 -2.15 19.01 3.85
N PRO A 736 -3.45 19.20 4.16
CA PRO A 736 -4.49 18.24 3.80
C PRO A 736 -4.58 17.97 2.29
N SER A 737 -5.09 16.80 1.93
CA SER A 737 -5.29 16.41 0.53
C SER A 737 -6.35 17.30 -0.11
N ASP A 738 -6.05 17.77 -1.33
CA ASP A 738 -6.94 18.60 -2.13
C ASP A 738 -7.56 17.73 -3.24
N PRO A 739 -8.88 17.50 -3.26
CA PRO A 739 -9.54 16.70 -4.29
C PRO A 739 -9.29 17.19 -5.72
N GLU A 740 -8.96 18.48 -5.91
CA GLU A 740 -8.64 18.99 -7.26
C GLU A 740 -7.34 18.40 -7.85
N LEU A 741 -6.51 17.76 -7.05
CA LEU A 741 -5.35 17.01 -7.56
C LEU A 741 -5.77 15.84 -8.47
N LEU A 742 -6.95 15.28 -8.27
CA LEU A 742 -7.50 14.25 -9.16
C LEU A 742 -8.00 14.78 -10.51
N LYS A 743 -8.11 16.10 -10.67
CA LYS A 743 -8.41 16.72 -11.99
C LYS A 743 -7.17 16.97 -12.83
N GLN A 744 -5.99 16.71 -12.27
CA GLN A 744 -4.71 16.87 -12.96
C GLN A 744 -4.29 15.53 -13.58
N LYS A 745 -3.63 15.59 -14.74
CA LYS A 745 -3.03 14.40 -15.36
C LYS A 745 -1.92 13.83 -14.46
N PRO A 746 -1.62 12.54 -14.56
CA PRO A 746 -0.47 11.95 -13.87
C PRO A 746 0.82 12.69 -14.22
N ARG A 747 1.70 12.83 -13.23
CA ARG A 747 3.01 13.43 -13.42
C ARG A 747 3.94 12.45 -14.14
N ASN A 748 4.77 12.97 -15.05
CA ASN A 748 5.87 12.18 -15.59
C ASN A 748 6.88 11.86 -14.47
N PRO A 749 7.21 10.58 -14.20
CA PRO A 749 8.17 10.20 -13.16
C PRO A 749 9.58 10.74 -13.40
N GLU A 750 9.98 10.96 -14.67
CA GLU A 750 11.27 11.53 -15.04
C GLU A 750 11.35 13.05 -14.80
N GLU A 751 10.21 13.72 -14.59
CA GLU A 751 10.20 15.14 -14.31
C GLU A 751 10.74 15.42 -12.91
N GLY A 752 11.94 15.96 -12.83
CA GLY A 752 12.58 16.34 -11.57
C GLY A 752 11.79 17.44 -10.83
N ILE A 753 12.05 17.60 -9.54
CA ILE A 753 11.42 18.63 -8.69
C ILE A 753 11.74 20.05 -9.21
N LEU A 754 12.95 20.26 -9.74
CA LEU A 754 13.48 21.54 -10.18
C LEU A 754 13.07 21.89 -11.60
N THR A 755 11.79 22.05 -11.83
CA THR A 755 11.31 22.59 -13.11
C THR A 755 11.69 24.06 -13.30
N GLY A 756 11.77 24.55 -14.53
CA GLY A 756 12.05 25.96 -14.82
C GLY A 756 11.09 26.91 -14.08
N LYS A 757 9.82 26.56 -13.98
CA LYS A 757 8.81 27.30 -13.20
C LYS A 757 9.15 27.32 -11.70
N PHE A 758 9.57 26.19 -11.14
CA PHE A 758 9.97 26.08 -9.74
C PHE A 758 11.17 26.98 -9.45
N VAL A 759 12.19 26.90 -10.29
CA VAL A 759 13.41 27.73 -10.17
C VAL A 759 13.09 29.23 -10.29
N SER A 760 12.21 29.63 -11.22
CA SER A 760 11.77 31.03 -11.34
C SER A 760 11.06 31.53 -10.08
N HIS A 761 10.16 30.71 -9.49
CA HIS A 761 9.51 31.05 -8.23
C HIS A 761 10.50 31.11 -7.07
N LEU A 762 11.47 30.22 -7.02
CA LEU A 762 12.55 30.20 -6.02
C LEU A 762 13.30 31.52 -5.99
N PHE A 763 13.81 31.95 -7.15
CA PHE A 763 14.55 33.21 -7.26
C PHE A 763 13.64 34.44 -7.03
N GLY A 764 12.43 34.45 -7.58
CA GLY A 764 11.48 35.54 -7.42
C GLY A 764 11.06 35.78 -5.96
N TYR A 765 10.72 34.70 -5.25
CA TYR A 765 10.36 34.81 -3.82
C TYR A 765 11.57 35.15 -2.96
N GLY A 766 12.72 34.54 -3.23
CA GLY A 766 13.97 34.87 -2.56
C GLY A 766 14.36 36.31 -2.72
N ALA A 767 14.26 36.88 -3.93
CA ALA A 767 14.58 38.28 -4.21
C ALA A 767 13.62 39.25 -3.50
N LEU A 768 12.32 38.96 -3.44
CA LEU A 768 11.36 39.78 -2.70
C LEU A 768 11.65 39.81 -1.21
N ILE A 769 11.96 38.66 -0.60
CA ILE A 769 12.31 38.56 0.81
C ILE A 769 13.65 39.27 1.07
N ALA A 770 14.65 39.12 0.18
CA ALA A 770 15.93 39.80 0.25
C ALA A 770 15.76 41.33 0.19
N ALA A 771 14.93 41.83 -0.72
CA ALA A 771 14.67 43.28 -0.85
C ALA A 771 14.07 43.87 0.42
N ALA A 772 13.08 43.19 1.03
CA ALA A 772 12.50 43.63 2.31
C ALA A 772 13.53 43.59 3.45
N THR A 773 14.37 42.54 3.49
CA THR A 773 15.44 42.43 4.48
C THR A 773 16.50 43.51 4.32
N MET A 774 16.91 43.80 3.07
CA MET A 774 17.87 44.85 2.78
C MET A 774 17.32 46.24 3.11
N ALA A 775 16.03 46.50 2.85
CA ALA A 775 15.40 47.75 3.26
C ALA A 775 15.45 47.92 4.79
N ALA A 776 15.15 46.88 5.57
CA ALA A 776 15.29 46.95 7.03
C ALA A 776 16.73 47.13 7.47
N PHE A 777 17.70 46.48 6.82
CA PHE A 777 19.12 46.63 7.06
C PHE A 777 19.56 48.06 6.85
N CYS A 778 19.27 48.68 5.71
CA CYS A 778 19.64 50.05 5.37
C CYS A 778 19.01 51.08 6.33
N ILE A 779 17.76 50.86 6.76
CA ILE A 779 17.12 51.72 7.77
C ILE A 779 17.87 51.65 9.11
N GLY A 780 18.27 50.43 9.54
CA GLY A 780 19.03 50.22 10.77
C GLY A 780 20.45 50.82 10.71
N LEU A 781 21.12 50.72 9.56
CA LEU A 781 22.47 51.28 9.33
C LEU A 781 22.54 52.79 9.58
N ASN A 782 21.45 53.54 9.40
CA ASN A 782 21.40 54.97 9.73
C ASN A 782 21.67 55.25 11.22
N ARG A 783 21.65 54.23 12.08
CA ARG A 783 21.96 54.37 13.51
C ARG A 783 23.25 53.67 13.90
N SER A 784 23.41 52.40 13.51
CA SER A 784 24.64 51.62 13.74
C SER A 784 24.63 50.35 12.94
N ASP A 785 25.81 49.75 12.70
CA ASP A 785 25.96 48.46 12.03
C ASP A 785 25.23 47.33 12.80
N ALA A 786 25.34 47.33 14.12
CA ALA A 786 24.66 46.33 14.99
C ALA A 786 23.13 46.48 14.92
N MET A 787 22.59 47.68 14.83
CA MET A 787 21.16 47.93 14.63
C MET A 787 20.72 47.44 13.25
N GLY A 788 21.50 47.71 12.21
CA GLY A 788 21.26 47.17 10.86
C GLY A 788 21.17 45.68 10.84
N ALA A 789 22.16 44.99 11.40
CA ALA A 789 22.19 43.53 11.49
C ALA A 789 20.99 42.95 12.30
N THR A 790 20.62 43.58 13.42
CA THR A 790 19.46 43.19 14.23
C THR A 790 18.16 43.30 13.45
N MET A 791 17.93 44.41 12.76
CA MET A 791 16.74 44.66 11.96
C MET A 791 16.68 43.72 10.75
N ALA A 792 17.81 43.46 10.09
CA ALA A 792 17.87 42.45 9.00
C ALA A 792 17.52 41.04 9.47
N PHE A 793 18.12 40.60 10.58
CA PHE A 793 17.85 39.29 11.17
C PHE A 793 16.38 39.10 11.55
N ALA A 794 15.81 40.08 12.27
CA ALA A 794 14.42 40.00 12.71
C ALA A 794 13.45 40.02 11.50
N THR A 795 13.74 40.89 10.49
CA THR A 795 12.90 40.96 9.28
C THR A 795 12.99 39.69 8.44
N LEU A 796 14.19 39.15 8.21
CA LEU A 796 14.36 37.91 7.45
C LEU A 796 13.63 36.74 8.14
N THR A 797 13.83 36.58 9.45
CA THR A 797 13.17 35.49 10.22
C THR A 797 11.66 35.60 10.14
N LEU A 798 11.09 36.78 10.40
CA LEU A 798 9.64 36.96 10.38
C LEU A 798 9.06 36.87 8.98
N ALA A 799 9.75 37.36 7.94
CA ALA A 799 9.33 37.25 6.54
C ALA A 799 9.29 35.78 6.09
N ARG A 800 10.26 34.97 6.53
CA ARG A 800 10.27 33.50 6.26
C ARG A 800 9.10 32.81 6.96
N LEU A 801 8.80 33.15 8.20
CA LEU A 801 7.62 32.59 8.89
C LEU A 801 6.31 32.93 8.16
N PHE A 802 6.12 34.18 7.69
CA PHE A 802 4.98 34.55 6.83
C PHE A 802 5.02 33.82 5.49
N HIS A 803 6.20 33.63 4.89
CA HIS A 803 6.37 32.90 3.64
C HIS A 803 5.97 31.44 3.76
N GLY A 804 6.07 30.81 4.95
CA GLY A 804 5.53 29.49 5.23
C GLY A 804 4.06 29.34 4.82
N PHE A 805 3.23 30.35 5.07
CA PHE A 805 1.84 30.34 4.62
C PHE A 805 1.71 30.46 3.11
N THR A 806 2.61 31.18 2.44
CA THR A 806 2.56 31.30 0.97
C THR A 806 2.95 30.02 0.26
N CYS A 807 3.81 29.19 0.87
CA CYS A 807 4.26 27.92 0.29
C CYS A 807 3.30 26.75 0.52
N ARG A 808 2.23 26.89 1.30
CA ARG A 808 1.23 25.83 1.53
C ARG A 808 0.57 25.34 0.24
N SER A 809 0.32 26.23 -0.71
CA SER A 809 -0.36 25.90 -1.97
C SER A 809 0.01 26.85 -3.10
N GLU A 810 -0.21 26.42 -4.35
CA GLU A 810 -0.17 27.31 -5.52
C GLU A 810 -1.35 28.31 -5.56
N ARG A 811 -2.43 28.04 -4.80
CA ARG A 811 -3.60 28.92 -4.70
C ARG A 811 -3.34 30.06 -3.72
N SER A 812 -4.14 31.11 -3.86
CA SER A 812 -4.17 32.21 -2.89
C SER A 812 -4.68 31.73 -1.52
N LEU A 813 -4.17 32.34 -0.44
CA LEU A 813 -4.68 32.11 0.93
C LEU A 813 -6.16 32.51 1.10
N VAL A 814 -6.66 33.40 0.23
CA VAL A 814 -8.09 33.78 0.21
C VAL A 814 -8.96 32.62 -0.29
N ASP A 815 -8.47 31.82 -1.25
CA ASP A 815 -9.15 30.62 -1.74
C ASP A 815 -9.00 29.42 -0.79
N LEU A 816 -7.88 29.35 -0.06
CA LEU A 816 -7.60 28.38 1.00
C LEU A 816 -8.04 28.98 2.34
N LYS A 817 -8.99 28.41 2.99
CA LYS A 817 -9.34 28.82 4.36
C LYS A 817 -8.08 28.72 5.25
N PHE A 818 -7.75 29.77 5.98
CA PHE A 818 -6.56 29.85 6.82
C PHE A 818 -6.48 28.70 7.87
N SER A 819 -7.63 28.24 8.34
CA SER A 819 -7.80 27.19 9.36
C SER A 819 -7.64 25.75 8.84
N THR A 820 -7.41 25.51 7.55
CA THR A 820 -7.30 24.14 6.99
C THR A 820 -6.08 23.39 7.51
N ASN A 821 -5.02 24.10 7.90
CA ASN A 821 -3.80 23.53 8.46
C ASN A 821 -3.42 24.23 9.77
N LEU A 822 -3.88 23.68 10.89
CA LEU A 822 -3.58 24.21 12.23
C LEU A 822 -2.10 24.08 12.59
N TRP A 823 -1.39 23.12 12.03
CA TRP A 823 0.05 22.94 12.24
C TRP A 823 0.86 24.13 11.70
N SER A 824 0.43 24.72 10.58
CA SER A 824 1.07 25.94 10.04
C SER A 824 0.90 27.13 10.97
N ILE A 825 -0.26 27.27 11.63
CA ILE A 825 -0.50 28.31 12.62
C ILE A 825 0.37 28.08 13.86
N GLY A 826 0.42 26.83 14.34
CA GLY A 826 1.27 26.45 15.47
C GLY A 826 2.76 26.67 15.20
N ALA A 827 3.24 26.31 14.00
CA ALA A 827 4.62 26.53 13.59
C ALA A 827 4.98 28.04 13.52
N PHE A 828 4.08 28.86 12.96
CA PHE A 828 4.24 30.32 12.92
C PHE A 828 4.30 30.92 14.34
N ALA A 829 3.39 30.51 15.22
CA ALA A 829 3.36 30.98 16.61
C ALA A 829 4.64 30.59 17.37
N ALA A 830 5.06 29.32 17.23
CA ALA A 830 6.29 28.85 17.86
C ALA A 830 7.54 29.56 17.33
N GLY A 831 7.66 29.73 16.00
CA GLY A 831 8.76 30.48 15.40
C GLY A 831 8.79 31.95 15.82
N THR A 832 7.62 32.59 15.91
CA THR A 832 7.49 33.96 16.40
C THR A 832 7.87 34.10 17.88
N LEU A 833 7.46 33.12 18.72
CA LEU A 833 7.87 33.08 20.13
C LEU A 833 9.39 32.90 20.30
N LEU A 834 10.00 32.04 19.48
CA LEU A 834 11.46 31.86 19.48
C LEU A 834 12.19 33.16 19.08
N LEU A 835 11.72 33.84 18.03
CA LEU A 835 12.27 35.13 17.64
C LEU A 835 12.07 36.18 18.76
N ALA A 836 10.88 36.24 19.35
CA ALA A 836 10.61 37.14 20.48
C ALA A 836 11.53 36.88 21.68
N ALA A 837 11.76 35.58 22.00
CA ALA A 837 12.70 35.21 23.07
C ALA A 837 14.11 35.78 22.80
N VAL A 838 14.62 35.68 21.55
CA VAL A 838 15.92 36.24 21.17
C VAL A 838 15.93 37.75 21.25
N LEU A 839 14.83 38.43 20.87
CA LEU A 839 14.75 39.89 20.84
C LEU A 839 14.53 40.53 22.23
N PHE A 840 13.93 39.81 23.20
CA PHE A 840 13.53 40.37 24.50
C PHE A 840 14.30 39.85 25.70
N LEU A 841 14.89 38.61 25.65
CA LEU A 841 15.60 38.05 26.80
C LEU A 841 17.07 38.52 26.82
N PRO A 842 17.53 39.23 27.88
CA PRO A 842 18.87 39.83 27.90
C PRO A 842 20.02 38.83 27.67
N GLY A 843 19.94 37.62 28.21
CA GLY A 843 20.95 36.60 27.99
C GLY A 843 21.03 36.12 26.53
N LEU A 844 19.89 36.02 25.81
CA LEU A 844 19.86 35.68 24.40
C LEU A 844 20.27 36.87 23.52
N GLN A 845 19.90 38.09 23.88
CA GLN A 845 20.37 39.29 23.15
C GLN A 845 21.90 39.35 23.08
N THR A 846 22.57 39.09 24.20
CA THR A 846 24.04 39.03 24.25
C THR A 846 24.59 37.90 23.37
N LEU A 847 24.02 36.70 23.49
CA LEU A 847 24.43 35.51 22.71
C LEU A 847 24.28 35.71 21.19
N PHE A 848 23.21 36.39 20.76
CA PHE A 848 22.90 36.64 19.35
C PHE A 848 23.43 38.03 18.89
N GLU A 849 24.17 38.75 19.72
CA GLU A 849 24.67 40.09 19.44
C GLU A 849 23.56 41.07 18.97
N ILE A 850 22.39 41.00 19.62
CA ILE A 850 21.21 41.82 19.30
C ILE A 850 21.25 43.14 20.01
N THR A 851 20.98 44.22 19.28
CA THR A 851 20.82 45.58 19.83
C THR A 851 19.35 45.83 20.19
N ALA A 852 19.10 46.45 21.35
CA ALA A 852 17.74 46.77 21.80
C ALA A 852 17.00 47.67 20.80
N LEU A 853 15.79 47.22 20.38
CA LEU A 853 14.92 47.89 19.42
C LEU A 853 13.91 48.81 20.13
N ARG A 854 13.46 49.85 19.46
CA ARG A 854 12.38 50.74 19.90
C ARG A 854 11.08 50.38 19.19
N GLY A 855 9.95 50.93 19.63
CA GLY A 855 8.63 50.61 19.09
C GLY A 855 8.49 50.83 17.59
N ILE A 856 9.11 51.90 17.04
CA ILE A 856 9.07 52.24 15.62
C ILE A 856 9.85 51.23 14.76
N GLU A 857 10.92 50.66 15.30
CA GLU A 857 11.73 49.66 14.64
C GLU A 857 10.99 48.32 14.56
N TYR A 858 10.28 47.93 15.62
CA TYR A 858 9.40 46.76 15.60
C TYR A 858 8.30 46.90 14.55
N ALA A 859 7.66 48.06 14.46
CA ALA A 859 6.65 48.34 13.43
C ALA A 859 7.22 48.27 12.01
N THR A 860 8.44 48.77 11.81
CA THR A 860 9.15 48.73 10.51
C THR A 860 9.49 47.29 10.14
N ILE A 861 10.01 46.48 11.08
CA ILE A 861 10.32 45.07 10.89
C ILE A 861 9.05 44.31 10.49
N LEU A 862 7.95 44.48 11.21
CA LEU A 862 6.68 43.78 10.94
C LEU A 862 6.12 44.17 9.56
N GLY A 863 6.11 45.46 9.23
CA GLY A 863 5.63 45.98 7.95
C GLY A 863 6.43 45.43 6.77
N LEU A 864 7.78 45.46 6.87
CA LEU A 864 8.66 44.95 5.83
C LEU A 864 8.59 43.41 5.72
N ALA A 865 8.45 42.69 6.84
CA ALA A 865 8.38 41.25 6.85
C ALA A 865 7.11 40.71 6.17
N ILE A 866 5.97 41.39 6.29
CA ILE A 866 4.71 40.96 5.68
C ILE A 866 4.63 41.33 4.19
N THR A 867 5.35 42.34 3.74
CA THR A 867 5.31 42.86 2.37
C THR A 867 5.54 41.80 1.29
N PRO A 868 6.58 40.93 1.33
CA PRO A 868 6.78 39.88 0.34
C PRO A 868 5.57 38.95 0.22
N THR A 869 4.97 38.59 1.35
CA THR A 869 3.79 37.75 1.41
C THR A 869 2.59 38.38 0.70
N ILE A 870 2.36 39.69 0.90
CA ILE A 870 1.28 40.43 0.23
C ILE A 870 1.49 40.41 -1.28
N PHE A 871 2.69 40.70 -1.78
CA PHE A 871 3.00 40.69 -3.21
C PHE A 871 2.82 39.28 -3.82
N ILE A 872 3.33 38.21 -3.17
CA ILE A 872 3.21 36.86 -3.65
C ILE A 872 1.72 36.40 -3.66
N GLN A 873 0.96 36.78 -2.63
CA GLN A 873 -0.47 36.43 -2.58
C GLN A 873 -1.29 37.18 -3.62
N GLY A 874 -0.96 38.47 -3.87
CA GLY A 874 -1.56 39.24 -4.96
C GLY A 874 -1.31 38.62 -6.32
N TYR A 875 -0.08 38.18 -6.61
CA TYR A 875 0.27 37.48 -7.83
C TYR A 875 -0.51 36.15 -7.96
N LYS A 876 -0.58 35.34 -6.91
CA LYS A 876 -1.34 34.07 -6.90
C LYS A 876 -2.84 34.30 -7.12
N PHE A 877 -3.41 35.34 -6.50
CA PHE A 877 -4.83 35.68 -6.68
C PHE A 877 -5.16 36.04 -8.15
N ILE A 878 -4.31 36.88 -8.79
CA ILE A 878 -4.49 37.27 -10.19
C ILE A 878 -4.36 36.07 -11.12
N THR A 879 -3.35 35.21 -10.90
CA THR A 879 -3.14 34.02 -11.74
C THR A 879 -4.23 32.97 -11.55
N SER A 880 -4.73 32.76 -10.33
CA SER A 880 -5.85 31.89 -10.00
C SER A 880 -7.14 32.34 -10.73
N LYS A 881 -7.42 33.64 -10.71
CA LYS A 881 -8.58 34.20 -11.38
C LYS A 881 -8.53 34.06 -12.91
N LYS A 882 -7.37 34.25 -13.52
CA LYS A 882 -7.16 34.00 -14.96
C LYS A 882 -7.40 32.55 -15.33
N ARG A 883 -6.93 31.60 -14.51
CA ARG A 883 -7.10 30.17 -14.75
C ARG A 883 -8.58 29.72 -14.65
N LYS A 884 -9.32 30.25 -13.67
CA LYS A 884 -10.77 30.02 -13.52
C LYS A 884 -11.60 30.57 -14.72
N ASN A 885 -11.17 31.68 -15.30
CA ASN A 885 -11.83 32.27 -16.47
C ASN A 885 -11.50 31.56 -17.79
N LEU A 886 -10.37 30.88 -17.90
CA LEU A 886 -9.99 30.06 -19.06
C LEU A 886 -10.64 28.66 -19.04
N LEU A 887 -11.12 28.21 -17.90
CA LEU A 887 -11.81 26.91 -17.70
C LEU A 887 -13.35 27.04 -17.74
N LYS A 888 -13.88 28.25 -17.71
CA LYS A 888 -15.28 28.59 -18.05
C LYS A 888 -15.41 28.87 -19.55
#